data_8917c4fe76171c65e5a8eea8b7b6a192
#
_entry.id   8917c4fe76171c65e5a8eea8b7b6a192
#
_cell.length_a   1.000
_cell.length_b   1.000
_cell.length_c   1.000
_cell.angle_alpha   90.00
_cell.angle_beta   90.00
_cell.angle_gamma   90.00
#
_symmetry.space_group_name_H-M   'P 1'
#
loop_
_entity.id
_entity.type
_entity.pdbx_description
1 polymer ?
#
loop_
_entity_poly.entity_id
_entity_poly.type
_entity_poly.pdbx_seq_one_letter_code
_entity_poly.pdbx_strand_id
1 'polypeptide(L)'
;VTEPDDPASAGEDTGRVSSADPGGPLRHVTEPLAWLRRIFLPKAAEDIPLLPSAEHTVLIALAALVGLYAGLAATLLRATVELASVIIAHPDDFLALLVDEASPQRAAFHAALPRAGRFREVLSFAGFGLVVFGSVGLARELMRRRAMPAWQRLPRLLLIAISLGLAGLLYVGVTFLVAAAHALEELAGGLTATFNDASWIGLIGIALVGGLLTGVVALRFKGARGHGVPEIIEGVAVKGGALEPARGLSYAGASVLTAASMGSVGLEGPVVLFGASTASGLGGWLRLSRSRLRVLAAAGAAAGIAASFNAPIAGALFALEIIIGDFALASFSPVVIASVTGAVVARSIAGDTHVLTGIRFHLESGYEIFLYVLLGIVAGVVGSIFVKSVEGMKDTVSRWLAFVPVWLRPAAAFVGLVVTAKLLGRSEFLGSGHAAMSTVLSSTTTWGVLALVIVGKTLATSITLGAGGVGGVMFPSLLVGGATGALFGQVMGFLFGDRVSDPASYAVVGMGALLTAVQHAPLTATVMVFEFTNDYTVMLPLLVACILSTLLSTRALGGSIYERSLRHRGVIISRGKAVNVMRTVFVRDAMRDDVPLVRATVRVQDLPVLLAGSHASTFAIVDANDALVGALSIVDVQHALVDPVRAEKLVARDIGTSGVATVSPDDDLATAVEKLALQPFEHLIVVEKSNATKVVGLLSAQDILARYQDALKRAGLEGLEGEPLTGESELTGPPEPVRG
;
A
#
# COMPACT_ATOMS: atom_id res chain seq x y z
N VAL A 1 13.60 68.96 -4.54
CA VAL A 1 13.64 69.66 -5.82
C VAL A 1 13.18 68.70 -6.90
N THR A 2 11.96 68.96 -7.35
CA THR A 2 11.35 68.71 -8.65
C THR A 2 11.31 67.28 -9.24
N GLU A 3 10.14 66.67 -9.21
CA GLU A 3 9.47 66.04 -10.36
C GLU A 3 9.53 66.96 -11.62
N PRO A 4 9.26 66.51 -12.86
CA PRO A 4 8.04 65.75 -13.23
C PRO A 4 8.15 64.83 -14.48
N ASP A 5 7.01 64.18 -14.73
CA ASP A 5 6.32 63.88 -16.00
C ASP A 5 6.47 62.54 -16.67
N ASP A 6 5.35 61.80 -16.63
CA ASP A 6 4.84 60.85 -17.58
C ASP A 6 4.60 61.47 -18.98
N PRO A 7 4.65 60.72 -20.10
CA PRO A 7 3.40 60.25 -20.69
C PRO A 7 3.41 58.92 -21.51
N ALA A 8 2.31 58.20 -21.31
CA ALA A 8 1.38 57.63 -22.32
C ALA A 8 1.87 56.70 -23.46
N SER A 9 1.21 55.51 -23.46
CA SER A 9 0.56 54.83 -24.59
C SER A 9 1.42 54.12 -25.64
N ALA A 10 1.28 52.83 -25.71
CA ALA A 10 0.77 52.11 -26.89
C ALA A 10 0.75 50.61 -26.60
N GLY A 11 -0.36 49.95 -26.88
CA GLY A 11 -0.58 48.55 -26.73
C GLY A 11 0.14 47.70 -27.79
N GLU A 12 0.45 46.51 -27.42
CA GLU A 12 0.57 45.40 -28.35
C GLU A 12 0.03 44.12 -27.70
N ASP A 13 -0.97 43.62 -28.36
CA ASP A 13 -1.70 42.40 -28.20
C ASP A 13 -0.76 41.23 -28.59
N THR A 14 -0.34 40.41 -27.64
CA THR A 14 0.34 39.13 -27.95
C THR A 14 -0.44 37.99 -27.40
N GLY A 15 -0.96 37.22 -28.33
CA GLY A 15 -1.84 36.06 -28.19
C GLY A 15 -1.42 35.08 -27.13
N ARG A 16 -2.35 34.77 -26.22
CA ARG A 16 -2.30 33.63 -25.33
C ARG A 16 -2.45 32.33 -26.14
N VAL A 17 -1.38 31.59 -26.22
CA VAL A 17 -1.43 30.19 -26.65
C VAL A 17 -2.17 29.39 -25.56
N SER A 18 -3.37 28.92 -25.92
CA SER A 18 -4.20 28.00 -25.15
C SER A 18 -3.46 26.71 -24.92
N SER A 19 -3.05 26.42 -23.69
CA SER A 19 -2.59 25.08 -23.28
C SER A 19 -3.79 24.12 -23.27
N ALA A 20 -3.75 23.12 -24.12
CA ALA A 20 -4.76 22.08 -24.24
C ALA A 20 -4.96 21.32 -22.91
N ASP A 21 -6.22 21.26 -22.50
CA ASP A 21 -6.73 20.56 -21.32
C ASP A 21 -6.84 19.03 -21.61
N PRO A 22 -6.17 18.13 -20.89
CA PRO A 22 -6.34 16.68 -21.06
C PRO A 22 -7.59 16.22 -20.31
N GLY A 23 -8.77 16.48 -20.85
CA GLY A 23 -10.06 16.04 -20.30
C GLY A 23 -10.56 14.76 -20.90
N GLY A 24 -10.31 13.62 -20.25
CA GLY A 24 -10.97 12.33 -20.52
C GLY A 24 -12.37 12.23 -19.87
N PRO A 25 -13.16 11.18 -20.15
CA PRO A 25 -14.62 11.09 -19.99
C PRO A 25 -15.18 10.97 -18.56
N LEU A 26 -14.49 11.43 -17.54
CA LEU A 26 -14.96 11.40 -16.14
C LEU A 26 -15.70 12.67 -15.69
N ARG A 27 -16.02 13.58 -16.62
CA ARG A 27 -16.67 14.86 -16.27
C ARG A 27 -18.08 14.76 -15.73
N HIS A 28 -18.82 13.65 -15.98
CA HIS A 28 -20.25 13.60 -15.66
C HIS A 28 -20.62 13.03 -14.29
N VAL A 29 -19.67 12.44 -13.52
CA VAL A 29 -19.97 11.85 -12.21
C VAL A 29 -19.58 12.75 -11.02
N THR A 30 -18.86 13.85 -11.25
CA THR A 30 -18.22 14.64 -10.17
C THR A 30 -18.95 15.93 -9.78
N GLU A 31 -20.02 16.32 -10.48
CA GLU A 31 -20.74 17.58 -10.18
C GLU A 31 -21.52 17.63 -8.85
N PRO A 32 -22.16 16.52 -8.37
CA PRO A 32 -22.99 16.61 -7.17
C PRO A 32 -22.24 16.95 -5.89
N LEU A 33 -20.93 16.69 -5.84
CA LEU A 33 -20.12 16.85 -4.62
C LEU A 33 -19.04 17.95 -4.73
N ALA A 34 -19.04 18.73 -5.80
CA ALA A 34 -18.13 19.87 -6.00
C ALA A 34 -18.21 20.93 -4.87
N TRP A 35 -19.29 20.92 -4.08
CA TRP A 35 -19.47 21.78 -2.93
C TRP A 35 -18.57 21.42 -1.74
N LEU A 36 -18.30 20.12 -1.49
CA LEU A 36 -17.34 19.68 -0.46
C LEU A 36 -15.94 20.25 -0.76
N ARG A 37 -15.53 20.24 -2.04
CA ARG A 37 -14.29 20.88 -2.47
C ARG A 37 -14.28 22.40 -2.14
N ARG A 38 -15.42 23.08 -2.25
CA ARG A 38 -15.52 24.52 -1.94
C ARG A 38 -15.59 24.83 -0.45
N ILE A 39 -16.06 23.88 0.39
CA ILE A 39 -16.03 24.00 1.85
C ILE A 39 -14.61 23.84 2.38
N PHE A 40 -13.91 22.81 1.91
CA PHE A 40 -12.58 22.45 2.41
C PHE A 40 -11.43 23.17 1.68
N LEU A 41 -11.65 23.63 0.43
CA LEU A 41 -10.66 24.30 -0.41
C LEU A 41 -11.31 25.47 -1.15
N PRO A 42 -11.42 26.67 -0.56
CA PRO A 42 -11.94 27.83 -1.25
C PRO A 42 -11.07 28.22 -2.45
N LYS A 43 -11.69 28.64 -3.58
CA LYS A 43 -11.00 29.03 -4.82
C LYS A 43 -9.91 30.11 -4.63
N ALA A 44 -10.04 30.94 -3.60
CA ALA A 44 -9.02 31.94 -3.22
C ALA A 44 -7.74 31.32 -2.65
N ALA A 45 -7.68 29.99 -2.48
CA ALA A 45 -6.50 29.30 -1.98
C ALA A 45 -5.49 28.92 -3.10
N GLU A 46 -5.84 29.15 -4.37
CA GLU A 46 -4.89 28.95 -5.48
C GLU A 46 -3.90 30.12 -5.61
N ASP A 47 -4.29 31.32 -5.15
CA ASP A 47 -3.49 32.56 -5.31
C ASP A 47 -2.92 33.12 -4.00
N ILE A 48 -3.28 32.56 -2.84
CA ILE A 48 -2.70 32.96 -1.55
C ILE A 48 -1.94 31.75 -1.01
N PRO A 49 -0.62 31.85 -0.70
CA PRO A 49 0.05 30.80 0.04
C PRO A 49 -0.68 30.65 1.38
N LEU A 50 -1.54 29.62 1.45
CA LEU A 50 -2.22 29.27 2.69
C LEU A 50 -1.15 29.11 3.77
N LEU A 51 -1.31 29.85 4.87
CA LEU A 51 -0.48 29.66 6.05
C LEU A 51 -0.35 28.15 6.30
N PRO A 52 0.85 27.62 6.52
CA PRO A 52 1.09 26.17 6.72
C PRO A 52 0.13 25.53 7.73
N SER A 53 -0.35 26.31 8.69
CA SER A 53 -1.33 25.91 9.71
C SER A 53 -2.73 25.55 9.16
N ALA A 54 -3.23 26.28 8.16
CA ALA A 54 -4.58 26.04 7.62
C ALA A 54 -4.67 24.79 6.75
N GLU A 55 -3.63 24.53 5.96
CA GLU A 55 -3.53 23.32 5.14
C GLU A 55 -3.38 22.05 6.00
N HIS A 56 -2.60 22.15 7.07
CA HIS A 56 -2.41 21.05 8.02
C HIS A 56 -3.71 20.72 8.75
N THR A 57 -4.49 21.73 9.16
CA THR A 57 -5.79 21.54 9.80
C THR A 57 -6.80 20.82 8.89
N VAL A 58 -6.82 21.15 7.59
CA VAL A 58 -7.68 20.46 6.61
C VAL A 58 -7.25 18.99 6.45
N LEU A 59 -5.96 18.73 6.39
CA LEU A 59 -5.44 17.35 6.27
C LEU A 59 -5.76 16.52 7.51
N ILE A 60 -5.68 17.10 8.71
CA ILE A 60 -6.09 16.48 9.97
C ILE A 60 -7.59 16.14 9.98
N ALA A 61 -8.44 17.07 9.56
CA ALA A 61 -9.88 16.84 9.49
C ALA A 61 -10.25 15.72 8.50
N LEU A 62 -9.58 15.69 7.35
CA LEU A 62 -9.73 14.60 6.38
C LEU A 62 -9.20 13.26 6.92
N ALA A 63 -8.11 13.28 7.66
CA ALA A 63 -7.56 12.09 8.30
C ALA A 63 -8.52 11.51 9.35
N ALA A 64 -9.18 12.35 10.15
CA ALA A 64 -10.21 11.89 11.09
C ALA A 64 -11.40 11.26 10.35
N LEU A 65 -11.86 11.86 9.25
CA LEU A 65 -12.94 11.30 8.41
C LEU A 65 -12.54 9.96 7.81
N VAL A 66 -11.31 9.85 7.30
CA VAL A 66 -10.75 8.59 6.80
C VAL A 66 -10.67 7.54 7.88
N GLY A 67 -10.27 7.91 9.09
CA GLY A 67 -10.26 7.03 10.27
C GLY A 67 -11.63 6.45 10.58
N LEU A 68 -12.67 7.29 10.56
CA LEU A 68 -14.06 6.86 10.75
C LEU A 68 -14.46 5.79 9.69
N TYR A 69 -14.24 6.06 8.41
CA TYR A 69 -14.61 5.13 7.34
C TYR A 69 -13.79 3.84 7.37
N ALA A 70 -12.49 3.91 7.63
CA ALA A 70 -11.64 2.74 7.74
C ALA A 70 -12.00 1.88 8.95
N GLY A 71 -12.35 2.51 10.07
CA GLY A 71 -12.84 1.83 11.27
C GLY A 71 -14.14 1.06 11.02
N LEU A 72 -15.12 1.70 10.40
CA LEU A 72 -16.37 1.07 10.00
C LEU A 72 -16.13 -0.10 9.03
N ALA A 73 -15.27 0.08 8.03
CA ALA A 73 -14.97 -0.95 7.06
C ALA A 73 -14.25 -2.15 7.67
N ALA A 74 -13.29 -1.93 8.57
CA ALA A 74 -12.58 -2.98 9.28
C ALA A 74 -13.54 -3.84 10.11
N THR A 75 -14.43 -3.18 10.84
CA THR A 75 -15.43 -3.84 11.67
C THR A 75 -16.44 -4.63 10.84
N LEU A 76 -16.90 -4.05 9.71
CA LEU A 76 -17.79 -4.72 8.76
C LEU A 76 -17.13 -5.97 8.17
N LEU A 77 -15.87 -5.87 7.75
CA LEU A 77 -15.13 -6.96 7.14
C LEU A 77 -14.97 -8.13 8.13
N ARG A 78 -14.59 -7.82 9.37
CA ARG A 78 -14.47 -8.79 10.45
C ARG A 78 -15.80 -9.47 10.74
N ALA A 79 -16.86 -8.70 10.96
CA ALA A 79 -18.21 -9.22 11.23
C ALA A 79 -18.75 -10.08 10.07
N THR A 80 -18.44 -9.72 8.83
CA THR A 80 -18.84 -10.52 7.66
C THR A 80 -18.15 -11.88 7.65
N VAL A 81 -16.88 -11.97 8.02
CA VAL A 81 -16.16 -13.24 8.11
C VAL A 81 -16.66 -14.08 9.26
N GLU A 82 -16.86 -13.48 10.45
CA GLU A 82 -17.41 -14.15 11.63
C GLU A 82 -18.81 -14.71 11.32
N LEU A 83 -19.69 -13.89 10.77
CA LEU A 83 -21.03 -14.31 10.36
C LEU A 83 -21.01 -15.42 9.31
N ALA A 84 -20.19 -15.27 8.27
CA ALA A 84 -20.07 -16.28 7.23
C ALA A 84 -19.53 -17.62 7.79
N SER A 85 -18.57 -17.58 8.69
CA SER A 85 -18.01 -18.79 9.32
C SER A 85 -19.04 -19.52 10.19
N VAL A 86 -19.90 -18.81 10.91
CA VAL A 86 -20.97 -19.37 11.73
C VAL A 86 -22.09 -19.96 10.88
N ILE A 87 -22.58 -19.23 9.86
CA ILE A 87 -23.60 -19.73 8.91
C ILE A 87 -23.14 -21.01 8.23
N ILE A 88 -21.86 -21.05 7.88
CA ILE A 88 -21.22 -22.17 7.20
C ILE A 88 -21.07 -23.38 8.13
N ALA A 89 -20.77 -23.15 9.41
CA ALA A 89 -20.60 -24.22 10.40
C ALA A 89 -21.94 -24.85 10.82
N HIS A 90 -23.02 -24.07 10.88
CA HIS A 90 -24.34 -24.47 11.36
C HIS A 90 -25.47 -24.05 10.40
N PRO A 91 -25.53 -24.60 9.18
CA PRO A 91 -26.53 -24.21 8.19
C PRO A 91 -27.95 -24.53 8.65
N ASP A 92 -28.15 -25.65 9.38
CA ASP A 92 -29.48 -26.08 9.86
C ASP A 92 -30.00 -25.17 10.99
N ASP A 93 -29.12 -24.74 11.91
CA ASP A 93 -29.48 -23.80 12.98
C ASP A 93 -29.77 -22.40 12.40
N PHE A 94 -29.03 -21.99 11.38
CA PHE A 94 -29.25 -20.73 10.69
C PHE A 94 -30.58 -20.77 9.89
N LEU A 95 -30.89 -21.87 9.21
CA LEU A 95 -32.16 -22.07 8.53
C LEU A 95 -33.36 -22.11 9.51
N ALA A 96 -33.21 -22.78 10.66
CA ALA A 96 -34.19 -22.78 11.72
C ALA A 96 -34.46 -21.36 12.27
N LEU A 97 -33.41 -20.56 12.42
CA LEU A 97 -33.51 -19.17 12.85
C LEU A 97 -34.29 -18.30 11.86
N LEU A 98 -34.17 -18.56 10.56
CA LEU A 98 -34.86 -17.80 9.51
C LEU A 98 -36.31 -18.26 9.26
N VAL A 99 -36.58 -19.55 9.33
CA VAL A 99 -37.82 -20.17 8.86
C VAL A 99 -38.74 -20.53 10.01
N ASP A 100 -38.23 -20.97 11.16
CA ASP A 100 -39.05 -21.43 12.28
C ASP A 100 -39.19 -20.32 13.36
N GLU A 101 -40.40 -19.73 13.41
CA GLU A 101 -40.74 -18.69 14.40
C GLU A 101 -40.74 -19.20 15.85
N ALA A 102 -40.94 -20.49 16.07
CA ALA A 102 -40.97 -21.12 17.37
C ALA A 102 -39.63 -21.72 17.83
N SER A 103 -38.57 -21.60 17.02
CA SER A 103 -37.30 -22.23 17.31
C SER A 103 -36.64 -21.65 18.59
N PRO A 104 -36.11 -22.52 19.47
CA PRO A 104 -35.36 -22.08 20.65
C PRO A 104 -34.16 -21.18 20.28
N GLN A 105 -33.54 -21.41 19.10
CA GLN A 105 -32.43 -20.65 18.57
C GLN A 105 -32.84 -19.20 18.25
N ARG A 106 -34.04 -18.97 17.70
CA ARG A 106 -34.58 -17.63 17.44
C ARG A 106 -34.89 -16.88 18.74
N ALA A 107 -35.41 -17.57 19.75
CA ALA A 107 -35.63 -16.99 21.06
C ALA A 107 -34.32 -16.62 21.76
N ALA A 108 -33.31 -17.48 21.69
CA ALA A 108 -31.96 -17.20 22.21
C ALA A 108 -31.27 -16.05 21.46
N PHE A 109 -31.38 -16.00 20.14
CA PHE A 109 -30.88 -14.91 19.29
C PHE A 109 -31.54 -13.57 19.65
N HIS A 110 -32.87 -13.54 19.79
CA HIS A 110 -33.58 -12.34 20.22
C HIS A 110 -33.26 -11.95 21.66
N ALA A 111 -32.91 -12.87 22.53
CA ALA A 111 -32.46 -12.58 23.91
C ALA A 111 -31.01 -12.06 23.98
N ALA A 112 -30.15 -12.46 23.04
CA ALA A 112 -28.77 -11.98 22.95
C ALA A 112 -28.67 -10.57 22.30
N LEU A 113 -29.55 -10.25 21.36
CA LEU A 113 -29.61 -8.94 20.70
C LEU A 113 -29.71 -7.73 21.65
N PRO A 114 -30.51 -7.72 22.76
CA PRO A 114 -30.59 -6.57 23.67
C PRO A 114 -29.35 -6.39 24.57
N ARG A 115 -28.49 -7.42 24.75
CA ARG A 115 -27.19 -7.26 25.42
C ARG A 115 -26.25 -6.35 24.62
N ALA A 116 -26.53 -6.13 23.35
CA ALA A 116 -26.04 -5.01 22.55
C ALA A 116 -26.58 -3.62 23.00
N GLY A 117 -27.03 -3.49 24.26
CA GLY A 117 -27.61 -2.25 24.84
C GLY A 117 -26.67 -1.03 24.89
N ARG A 118 -25.38 -1.23 24.69
CA ARG A 118 -24.41 -0.19 24.28
C ARG A 118 -24.69 0.39 22.88
N PHE A 119 -25.54 -0.23 22.11
CA PHE A 119 -26.04 0.20 20.80
C PHE A 119 -26.65 1.61 20.82
N ARG A 120 -27.36 1.94 21.89
CA ARG A 120 -28.04 3.22 22.04
C ARG A 120 -27.08 4.39 22.34
N GLU A 121 -26.02 4.13 23.09
CA GLU A 121 -25.01 5.13 23.42
C GLU A 121 -24.09 5.41 22.22
N VAL A 122 -23.72 4.38 21.47
CA VAL A 122 -22.89 4.49 20.28
C VAL A 122 -23.64 5.18 19.13
N LEU A 123 -24.94 4.90 18.93
CA LEU A 123 -25.80 5.62 18.00
C LEU A 123 -25.88 7.11 18.33
N SER A 124 -25.94 7.48 19.60
CA SER A 124 -25.97 8.88 20.03
C SER A 124 -24.63 9.58 19.80
N PHE A 125 -23.49 8.91 20.04
CA PHE A 125 -22.16 9.52 19.88
C PHE A 125 -21.72 9.68 18.41
N ALA A 126 -21.89 8.65 17.58
CA ALA A 126 -21.52 8.72 16.17
C ALA A 126 -22.52 9.58 15.35
N GLY A 127 -23.81 9.48 15.66
CA GLY A 127 -24.83 10.36 15.12
C GLY A 127 -24.58 11.83 15.51
N PHE A 128 -24.21 12.08 16.76
CA PHE A 128 -23.87 13.42 17.25
C PHE A 128 -22.61 13.96 16.57
N GLY A 129 -21.55 13.16 16.41
CA GLY A 129 -20.34 13.56 15.67
C GLY A 129 -20.61 13.92 14.22
N LEU A 130 -21.36 13.09 13.50
CA LEU A 130 -21.78 13.34 12.10
C LEU A 130 -22.69 14.55 11.96
N VAL A 131 -23.64 14.75 12.90
CA VAL A 131 -24.55 15.90 12.94
C VAL A 131 -23.77 17.18 13.29
N VAL A 132 -22.81 17.14 14.22
CA VAL A 132 -21.98 18.30 14.57
C VAL A 132 -21.07 18.69 13.41
N PHE A 133 -20.35 17.76 12.81
CA PHE A 133 -19.49 18.07 11.65
C PHE A 133 -20.30 18.49 10.42
N GLY A 134 -21.41 17.82 10.14
CA GLY A 134 -22.31 18.17 9.05
C GLY A 134 -22.98 19.53 9.28
N SER A 135 -23.42 19.83 10.50
CA SER A 135 -24.08 21.11 10.83
C SER A 135 -23.11 22.27 10.89
N VAL A 136 -21.86 22.08 11.35
CA VAL A 136 -20.81 23.11 11.33
C VAL A 136 -20.40 23.43 9.89
N GLY A 137 -20.24 22.41 9.04
CA GLY A 137 -20.00 22.59 7.60
C GLY A 137 -21.14 23.30 6.89
N LEU A 138 -22.38 22.91 7.21
CA LEU A 138 -23.60 23.51 6.68
C LEU A 138 -23.80 24.95 7.16
N ALA A 139 -23.62 25.23 8.45
CA ALA A 139 -23.73 26.55 9.02
C ALA A 139 -22.68 27.50 8.42
N ARG A 140 -21.45 27.04 8.22
CA ARG A 140 -20.38 27.81 7.59
C ARG A 140 -20.67 28.13 6.11
N GLU A 141 -21.24 27.19 5.35
CA GLU A 141 -21.63 27.39 3.96
C GLU A 141 -22.87 28.31 3.83
N LEU A 142 -23.85 28.16 4.72
CA LEU A 142 -25.04 29.04 4.77
C LEU A 142 -24.68 30.47 5.17
N MET A 143 -23.77 30.68 6.12
CA MET A 143 -23.27 32.01 6.50
C MET A 143 -22.47 32.68 5.40
N ARG A 144 -21.72 31.90 4.61
CA ARG A 144 -20.89 32.45 3.52
C ARG A 144 -21.69 32.86 2.27
N ARG A 145 -22.94 32.40 2.11
CA ARG A 145 -23.76 32.55 0.90
C ARG A 145 -25.15 33.14 1.15
N ARG A 146 -25.22 34.27 1.85
CA ARG A 146 -26.47 35.03 2.00
C ARG A 146 -27.11 35.48 0.65
N ALA A 147 -26.39 35.40 -0.47
CA ALA A 147 -26.81 35.92 -1.78
C ALA A 147 -27.38 34.87 -2.74
N MET A 148 -27.58 33.60 -2.36
CA MET A 148 -28.14 32.60 -3.30
C MET A 148 -29.66 32.42 -3.17
N PRO A 149 -30.40 32.31 -4.30
CA PRO A 149 -31.84 32.11 -4.30
C PRO A 149 -32.23 30.74 -3.69
N ALA A 150 -33.38 30.69 -2.99
CA ALA A 150 -33.84 29.58 -2.21
C ALA A 150 -33.94 28.22 -2.97
N TRP A 151 -34.29 28.27 -4.27
CA TRP A 151 -34.44 27.09 -5.11
C TRP A 151 -33.13 26.34 -5.43
N GLN A 152 -31.99 27.03 -5.34
CA GLN A 152 -30.68 26.36 -5.51
C GLN A 152 -30.15 25.71 -4.22
N ARG A 153 -30.79 25.96 -3.07
CA ARG A 153 -30.40 25.40 -1.75
C ARG A 153 -31.02 24.03 -1.50
N LEU A 154 -32.22 23.81 -2.01
CA LEU A 154 -33.03 22.61 -1.75
C LEU A 154 -32.35 21.29 -2.20
N PRO A 155 -31.80 21.17 -3.43
CA PRO A 155 -31.15 19.94 -3.88
C PRO A 155 -29.88 19.60 -3.09
N ARG A 156 -29.17 20.60 -2.57
CA ARG A 156 -27.93 20.41 -1.81
C ARG A 156 -28.20 19.96 -0.37
N LEU A 157 -29.22 20.53 0.26
CA LEU A 157 -29.68 20.09 1.57
C LEU A 157 -30.21 18.65 1.51
N LEU A 158 -30.92 18.30 0.43
CA LEU A 158 -31.38 16.93 0.19
C LEU A 158 -30.19 15.96 0.01
N LEU A 159 -29.16 16.31 -0.73
CA LEU A 159 -27.95 15.50 -0.89
C LEU A 159 -27.18 15.28 0.41
N ILE A 160 -27.09 16.31 1.25
CA ILE A 160 -26.48 16.20 2.58
C ILE A 160 -27.31 15.27 3.45
N ALA A 161 -28.63 15.44 3.47
CA ALA A 161 -29.55 14.61 4.24
C ALA A 161 -29.51 13.14 3.76
N ILE A 162 -29.45 12.90 2.44
CA ILE A 162 -29.28 11.56 1.87
C ILE A 162 -27.93 10.95 2.27
N SER A 163 -26.82 11.71 2.21
CA SER A 163 -25.49 11.20 2.59
C SER A 163 -25.42 10.87 4.07
N LEU A 164 -26.01 11.69 4.93
CA LEU A 164 -26.11 11.45 6.37
C LEU A 164 -27.04 10.24 6.66
N GLY A 165 -28.16 10.14 5.94
CA GLY A 165 -29.06 8.99 6.04
C GLY A 165 -28.41 7.69 5.61
N LEU A 166 -27.62 7.72 4.51
CA LEU A 166 -26.88 6.54 4.02
C LEU A 166 -25.77 6.12 4.99
N ALA A 167 -25.04 7.07 5.55
CA ALA A 167 -24.02 6.82 6.57
C ALA A 167 -24.64 6.26 7.86
N GLY A 168 -25.79 6.78 8.27
CA GLY A 168 -26.56 6.26 9.40
C GLY A 168 -27.09 4.83 9.16
N LEU A 169 -27.62 4.56 7.96
CA LEU A 169 -28.09 3.23 7.55
C LEU A 169 -26.91 2.23 7.50
N LEU A 170 -25.78 2.64 6.95
CA LEU A 170 -24.57 1.81 6.92
C LEU A 170 -24.08 1.50 8.34
N TYR A 171 -24.06 2.49 9.21
CA TYR A 171 -23.69 2.32 10.62
C TYR A 171 -24.62 1.36 11.35
N VAL A 172 -25.94 1.51 11.17
CA VAL A 172 -26.95 0.60 11.76
C VAL A 172 -26.80 -0.80 11.17
N GLY A 173 -26.58 -0.93 9.88
CA GLY A 173 -26.34 -2.21 9.22
C GLY A 173 -25.10 -2.94 9.73
N VAL A 174 -24.00 -2.22 9.91
CA VAL A 174 -22.74 -2.78 10.46
C VAL A 174 -22.91 -3.22 11.90
N THR A 175 -23.54 -2.38 12.75
CA THR A 175 -23.79 -2.73 14.16
C THR A 175 -24.74 -3.91 14.30
N PHE A 176 -25.77 -3.99 13.46
CA PHE A 176 -26.67 -5.16 13.43
C PHE A 176 -25.92 -6.43 13.00
N LEU A 177 -25.07 -6.35 11.97
CA LEU A 177 -24.28 -7.49 11.49
C LEU A 177 -23.29 -7.99 12.56
N VAL A 178 -22.63 -7.08 13.28
CA VAL A 178 -21.73 -7.40 14.41
C VAL A 178 -22.51 -8.08 15.53
N ALA A 179 -23.65 -7.51 15.92
CA ALA A 179 -24.50 -8.09 16.96
C ALA A 179 -25.02 -9.47 16.57
N ALA A 180 -25.41 -9.66 15.31
CA ALA A 180 -25.84 -10.95 14.77
C ALA A 180 -24.69 -11.97 14.75
N ALA A 181 -23.48 -11.56 14.35
CA ALA A 181 -22.32 -12.43 14.36
C ALA A 181 -21.97 -12.92 15.77
N HIS A 182 -21.94 -12.01 16.73
CA HIS A 182 -21.69 -12.39 18.14
C HIS A 182 -22.80 -13.29 18.73
N ALA A 183 -24.06 -13.00 18.44
CA ALA A 183 -25.15 -13.81 18.92
C ALA A 183 -25.13 -15.24 18.32
N LEU A 184 -24.72 -15.37 17.06
CA LEU A 184 -24.55 -16.68 16.40
C LEU A 184 -23.32 -17.41 16.91
N GLU A 185 -22.23 -16.70 17.21
CA GLU A 185 -21.01 -17.28 17.81
C GLU A 185 -21.26 -17.82 19.23
N GLU A 186 -22.06 -17.11 20.03
CA GLU A 186 -22.49 -17.56 21.37
C GLU A 186 -23.37 -18.82 21.27
N LEU A 187 -24.25 -18.90 20.29
CA LEU A 187 -25.11 -20.07 19.98
C LEU A 187 -24.30 -21.27 19.51
N ALA A 188 -23.24 -21.03 18.71
CA ALA A 188 -22.44 -22.08 18.07
C ALA A 188 -21.34 -22.67 18.97
N GLY A 189 -21.10 -22.15 20.16
CA GLY A 189 -20.08 -22.65 21.10
C GLY A 189 -18.64 -22.53 20.64
N GLY A 190 -18.37 -21.70 19.63
CA GLY A 190 -17.05 -21.43 19.09
C GLY A 190 -16.62 -22.34 17.93
N LEU A 191 -15.84 -21.77 17.00
CA LEU A 191 -15.43 -22.39 15.73
C LEU A 191 -14.63 -23.71 15.88
N THR A 192 -13.93 -23.90 16.99
CA THR A 192 -13.15 -25.13 17.26
C THR A 192 -14.00 -26.32 17.62
N ALA A 193 -15.06 -26.12 18.40
CA ALA A 193 -16.03 -27.17 18.72
C ALA A 193 -16.81 -27.59 17.45
N THR A 194 -17.22 -26.62 16.64
CA THR A 194 -17.98 -26.85 15.42
C THR A 194 -17.20 -27.59 14.33
N PHE A 195 -15.90 -27.35 14.18
CA PHE A 195 -15.07 -28.04 13.19
C PHE A 195 -14.99 -29.54 13.43
N ASN A 196 -14.86 -29.97 14.70
CA ASN A 196 -14.77 -31.38 15.05
C ASN A 196 -16.11 -32.10 14.84
N ASP A 197 -17.22 -31.43 15.12
CA ASP A 197 -18.57 -31.99 15.01
C ASP A 197 -19.17 -31.88 13.60
N ALA A 198 -18.68 -30.96 12.77
CA ALA A 198 -19.14 -30.76 11.41
C ALA A 198 -18.90 -31.99 10.51
N SER A 199 -19.87 -32.26 9.63
CA SER A 199 -19.75 -33.36 8.68
C SER A 199 -18.63 -33.14 7.66
N TRP A 200 -17.93 -34.21 7.26
CA TRP A 200 -16.91 -34.18 6.21
C TRP A 200 -17.43 -33.54 4.91
N ILE A 201 -18.66 -33.90 4.52
CA ILE A 201 -19.28 -33.41 3.29
C ILE A 201 -19.51 -31.90 3.37
N GLY A 202 -19.98 -31.40 4.51
CA GLY A 202 -20.22 -29.97 4.73
C GLY A 202 -18.91 -29.17 4.62
N LEU A 203 -17.87 -29.57 5.35
CA LEU A 203 -16.57 -28.88 5.34
C LEU A 203 -15.91 -28.87 3.96
N ILE A 204 -15.93 -30.02 3.26
CA ILE A 204 -15.42 -30.12 1.88
C ILE A 204 -16.24 -29.27 0.94
N GLY A 205 -17.58 -29.27 1.08
CA GLY A 205 -18.48 -28.45 0.27
C GLY A 205 -18.16 -26.95 0.41
N ILE A 206 -17.96 -26.49 1.62
CA ILE A 206 -17.58 -25.10 1.92
C ILE A 206 -16.24 -24.72 1.29
N ALA A 207 -15.22 -25.53 1.51
CA ALA A 207 -13.89 -25.32 0.96
C ALA A 207 -13.91 -25.31 -0.58
N LEU A 208 -14.71 -26.21 -1.18
CA LEU A 208 -14.86 -26.29 -2.63
C LEU A 208 -15.59 -25.05 -3.19
N VAL A 209 -16.78 -24.75 -2.67
CA VAL A 209 -17.60 -23.63 -3.18
C VAL A 209 -16.89 -22.29 -2.94
N GLY A 210 -16.40 -22.08 -1.74
CA GLY A 210 -15.71 -20.82 -1.42
C GLY A 210 -14.39 -20.66 -2.16
N GLY A 211 -13.64 -21.74 -2.35
CA GLY A 211 -12.42 -21.72 -3.17
C GLY A 211 -12.70 -21.45 -4.65
N LEU A 212 -13.82 -21.99 -5.19
CA LEU A 212 -14.30 -21.67 -6.53
C LEU A 212 -14.68 -20.19 -6.66
N LEU A 213 -15.46 -19.67 -5.72
CA LEU A 213 -15.85 -18.26 -5.70
C LEU A 213 -14.64 -17.35 -5.61
N THR A 214 -13.66 -17.67 -4.74
CA THR A 214 -12.40 -16.93 -4.64
C THR A 214 -11.66 -16.91 -5.99
N GLY A 215 -11.54 -18.06 -6.65
CA GLY A 215 -10.88 -18.18 -7.94
C GLY A 215 -11.59 -17.39 -9.05
N VAL A 216 -12.92 -17.45 -9.10
CA VAL A 216 -13.74 -16.69 -10.07
C VAL A 216 -13.63 -15.18 -9.83
N VAL A 217 -13.75 -14.73 -8.58
CA VAL A 217 -13.57 -13.31 -8.21
C VAL A 217 -12.18 -12.83 -8.59
N ALA A 218 -11.13 -13.61 -8.30
CA ALA A 218 -9.78 -13.28 -8.67
C ALA A 218 -9.56 -13.21 -10.19
N LEU A 219 -10.31 -13.97 -11.00
CA LEU A 219 -10.28 -13.87 -12.46
C LEU A 219 -11.04 -12.64 -12.96
N ARG A 220 -12.26 -12.41 -12.44
CA ARG A 220 -13.17 -11.39 -12.95
C ARG A 220 -12.71 -9.97 -12.58
N PHE A 221 -12.10 -9.80 -11.42
CA PHE A 221 -11.65 -8.52 -10.89
C PHE A 221 -10.13 -8.50 -10.79
N LYS A 222 -9.46 -7.77 -11.68
CA LYS A 222 -7.99 -7.64 -11.66
C LYS A 222 -7.46 -7.14 -10.31
N GLY A 223 -8.21 -6.28 -9.62
CA GLY A 223 -7.89 -5.77 -8.28
C GLY A 223 -7.90 -6.84 -7.18
N ALA A 224 -8.68 -7.90 -7.33
CA ALA A 224 -8.73 -9.00 -6.37
C ALA A 224 -7.42 -9.84 -6.32
N ARG A 225 -6.59 -9.78 -7.35
CA ARG A 225 -5.24 -10.36 -7.39
C ARG A 225 -4.17 -9.42 -6.80
N GLY A 226 -4.58 -8.35 -6.12
CA GLY A 226 -3.69 -7.41 -5.44
C GLY A 226 -2.77 -8.09 -4.44
N HIS A 227 -1.77 -7.36 -3.98
CA HIS A 227 -0.75 -7.87 -3.07
C HIS A 227 -0.88 -7.25 -1.66
N GLY A 228 -1.99 -6.56 -1.38
CA GLY A 228 -2.22 -5.94 -0.08
C GLY A 228 -1.25 -4.80 0.22
N VAL A 229 -0.48 -4.92 1.32
CA VAL A 229 0.46 -3.88 1.78
C VAL A 229 1.50 -3.46 0.74
N PRO A 230 2.13 -4.36 -0.04
CA PRO A 230 3.04 -3.95 -1.13
C PRO A 230 2.42 -2.98 -2.14
N GLU A 231 1.15 -3.14 -2.46
CA GLU A 231 0.46 -2.23 -3.38
C GLU A 231 0.29 -0.82 -2.81
N ILE A 232 0.09 -0.71 -1.49
CA ILE A 232 0.04 0.59 -0.79
C ILE A 232 1.41 1.26 -0.81
N ILE A 233 2.46 0.51 -0.49
CA ILE A 233 3.84 1.02 -0.48
C ILE A 233 4.21 1.54 -1.88
N GLU A 234 3.91 0.77 -2.94
CA GLU A 234 4.09 1.19 -4.33
C GLU A 234 3.28 2.45 -4.66
N GLY A 235 1.99 2.46 -4.29
CA GLY A 235 1.10 3.60 -4.48
C GLY A 235 1.62 4.89 -3.84
N VAL A 236 2.08 4.80 -2.60
CA VAL A 236 2.61 5.94 -1.85
C VAL A 236 3.99 6.38 -2.37
N ALA A 237 4.90 5.44 -2.60
CA ALA A 237 6.28 5.76 -2.98
C ALA A 237 6.42 6.17 -4.46
N VAL A 238 5.73 5.48 -5.38
CA VAL A 238 5.89 5.64 -6.83
C VAL A 238 4.77 6.49 -7.45
N LYS A 239 3.50 6.18 -7.10
CA LYS A 239 2.33 6.79 -7.74
C LYS A 239 1.82 8.06 -7.04
N GLY A 240 2.59 8.61 -6.09
CA GLY A 240 2.23 9.83 -5.38
C GLY A 240 1.01 9.71 -4.48
N GLY A 241 0.71 8.51 -3.98
CA GLY A 241 -0.43 8.23 -3.12
C GLY A 241 -1.70 7.83 -3.88
N ALA A 242 -1.67 7.72 -5.21
CA ALA A 242 -2.83 7.35 -6.01
C ALA A 242 -3.10 5.84 -5.93
N LEU A 243 -4.24 5.47 -5.35
CA LEU A 243 -4.74 4.10 -5.23
C LEU A 243 -6.20 4.06 -5.69
N GLU A 244 -6.59 3.01 -6.38
CA GLU A 244 -7.95 2.85 -6.88
C GLU A 244 -8.87 2.22 -5.80
N PRO A 245 -9.97 2.89 -5.37
CA PRO A 245 -10.89 2.35 -4.37
C PRO A 245 -11.49 0.99 -4.75
N ALA A 246 -11.79 0.80 -6.03
CA ALA A 246 -12.33 -0.46 -6.55
C ALA A 246 -11.38 -1.66 -6.36
N ARG A 247 -10.07 -1.42 -6.38
CA ARG A 247 -9.07 -2.47 -6.10
C ARG A 247 -9.10 -2.87 -4.63
N GLY A 248 -9.11 -1.88 -3.72
CA GLY A 248 -9.22 -2.16 -2.29
C GLY A 248 -10.47 -2.96 -1.94
N LEU A 249 -11.62 -2.58 -2.50
CA LEU A 249 -12.89 -3.27 -2.29
C LEU A 249 -12.87 -4.72 -2.84
N SER A 250 -12.38 -4.92 -4.07
CA SER A 250 -12.32 -6.25 -4.67
C SER A 250 -11.33 -7.18 -3.96
N TYR A 251 -10.20 -6.65 -3.50
CA TYR A 251 -9.23 -7.38 -2.69
C TYR A 251 -9.81 -7.77 -1.32
N ALA A 252 -10.49 -6.85 -0.64
CA ALA A 252 -11.17 -7.12 0.62
C ALA A 252 -12.25 -8.20 0.46
N GLY A 253 -13.11 -8.10 -0.54
CA GLY A 253 -14.14 -9.11 -0.82
C GLY A 253 -13.58 -10.50 -1.12
N ALA A 254 -12.52 -10.59 -1.93
CA ALA A 254 -11.86 -11.87 -2.21
C ALA A 254 -11.20 -12.48 -0.96
N SER A 255 -10.67 -11.63 -0.06
CA SER A 255 -10.07 -12.09 1.20
C SER A 255 -11.11 -12.63 2.18
N VAL A 256 -12.29 -12.00 2.25
CA VAL A 256 -13.42 -12.52 3.03
C VAL A 256 -13.80 -13.91 2.55
N LEU A 257 -13.95 -14.10 1.23
CA LEU A 257 -14.24 -15.41 0.65
C LEU A 257 -13.16 -16.43 1.00
N THR A 258 -11.88 -16.06 0.90
CA THR A 258 -10.76 -16.95 1.25
C THR A 258 -10.81 -17.37 2.72
N ALA A 259 -10.96 -16.41 3.63
CA ALA A 259 -10.97 -16.68 5.08
C ALA A 259 -12.20 -17.48 5.51
N ALA A 260 -13.40 -17.12 5.02
CA ALA A 260 -14.64 -17.82 5.30
C ALA A 260 -14.66 -19.26 4.75
N SER A 261 -13.85 -19.55 3.72
CA SER A 261 -13.74 -20.86 3.09
C SER A 261 -12.59 -21.72 3.67
N MET A 262 -12.17 -21.46 4.90
CA MET A 262 -11.11 -22.17 5.62
C MET A 262 -9.68 -21.94 5.05
N GLY A 263 -9.51 -20.99 4.13
CA GLY A 263 -8.17 -20.59 3.66
C GLY A 263 -7.38 -19.93 4.80
N SER A 264 -6.10 -20.26 4.92
CA SER A 264 -5.22 -19.77 5.99
C SER A 264 -4.63 -18.41 5.61
N VAL A 265 -5.31 -17.32 5.97
CA VAL A 265 -4.88 -15.94 5.69
C VAL A 265 -5.37 -14.97 6.76
N GLY A 266 -4.65 -13.85 6.94
CA GLY A 266 -5.09 -12.73 7.76
C GLY A 266 -5.97 -11.75 6.98
N LEU A 267 -6.83 -11.02 7.66
CA LEU A 267 -7.71 -10.00 7.10
C LEU A 267 -7.11 -8.59 7.14
N GLU A 268 -5.98 -8.41 7.83
CA GLU A 268 -5.37 -7.12 8.10
C GLU A 268 -4.89 -6.44 6.80
N GLY A 269 -4.18 -7.19 5.94
CA GLY A 269 -3.74 -6.68 4.65
C GLY A 269 -4.88 -6.11 3.80
N PRO A 270 -6.00 -6.85 3.65
CA PRO A 270 -7.21 -6.37 2.98
C PRO A 270 -7.81 -5.11 3.57
N VAL A 271 -7.94 -5.04 4.89
CA VAL A 271 -8.48 -3.85 5.60
C VAL A 271 -7.58 -2.64 5.39
N VAL A 272 -6.27 -2.84 5.48
CA VAL A 272 -5.27 -1.78 5.28
C VAL A 272 -5.32 -1.25 3.85
N LEU A 273 -5.41 -2.13 2.84
CA LEU A 273 -5.52 -1.71 1.44
C LEU A 273 -6.86 -1.00 1.17
N PHE A 274 -7.94 -1.49 1.75
CA PHE A 274 -9.26 -0.85 1.64
C PHE A 274 -9.24 0.56 2.24
N GLY A 275 -8.71 0.72 3.47
CA GLY A 275 -8.55 2.02 4.13
C GLY A 275 -7.69 2.99 3.32
N ALA A 276 -6.52 2.55 2.86
CA ALA A 276 -5.62 3.34 2.05
C ALA A 276 -6.23 3.77 0.71
N SER A 277 -6.88 2.85 -0.01
CA SER A 277 -7.47 3.12 -1.31
C SER A 277 -8.70 4.03 -1.23
N THR A 278 -9.53 3.87 -0.18
CA THR A 278 -10.68 4.76 0.09
C THR A 278 -10.19 6.17 0.42
N ALA A 279 -9.16 6.29 1.28
CA ALA A 279 -8.53 7.57 1.61
C ALA A 279 -7.94 8.25 0.37
N SER A 280 -7.23 7.48 -0.45
CA SER A 280 -6.68 7.96 -1.72
C SER A 280 -7.79 8.42 -2.68
N GLY A 281 -8.87 7.64 -2.81
CA GLY A 281 -10.03 8.02 -3.63
C GLY A 281 -10.66 9.33 -3.18
N LEU A 282 -10.85 9.53 -1.87
CA LEU A 282 -11.34 10.78 -1.28
C LEU A 282 -10.39 11.94 -1.58
N GLY A 283 -9.08 11.75 -1.37
CA GLY A 283 -8.08 12.76 -1.65
C GLY A 283 -7.97 13.12 -3.14
N GLY A 284 -8.06 12.12 -4.01
CA GLY A 284 -8.09 12.31 -5.46
C GLY A 284 -9.33 13.06 -5.93
N TRP A 285 -10.50 12.74 -5.37
CA TRP A 285 -11.75 13.44 -5.63
C TRP A 285 -11.70 14.90 -5.17
N LEU A 286 -11.03 15.20 -4.03
CA LEU A 286 -10.77 16.55 -3.55
C LEU A 286 -9.62 17.24 -4.31
N ARG A 287 -8.97 16.57 -5.25
CA ARG A 287 -7.81 17.06 -6.02
C ARG A 287 -6.65 17.52 -5.13
N LEU A 288 -6.33 16.76 -4.09
CA LEU A 288 -5.19 17.06 -3.23
C LEU A 288 -3.87 16.92 -3.99
N SER A 289 -2.85 17.69 -3.57
CA SER A 289 -1.50 17.53 -4.09
C SER A 289 -0.95 16.12 -3.80
N ARG A 290 -0.03 15.63 -4.64
CA ARG A 290 0.58 14.29 -4.48
C ARG A 290 1.20 14.07 -3.09
N SER A 291 1.81 15.11 -2.52
CA SER A 291 2.39 15.04 -1.17
C SER A 291 1.32 14.76 -0.11
N ARG A 292 0.18 15.47 -0.15
CA ARG A 292 -0.94 15.28 0.78
C ARG A 292 -1.66 13.96 0.55
N LEU A 293 -1.79 13.55 -0.71
CA LEU A 293 -2.42 12.28 -1.07
C LEU A 293 -1.64 11.08 -0.51
N ARG A 294 -0.30 11.14 -0.52
CA ARG A 294 0.57 10.14 0.13
C ARG A 294 0.26 10.01 1.62
N VAL A 295 0.20 11.14 2.33
CA VAL A 295 -0.06 11.15 3.77
C VAL A 295 -1.48 10.64 4.06
N LEU A 296 -2.47 11.04 3.26
CA LEU A 296 -3.85 10.61 3.45
C LEU A 296 -4.05 9.13 3.17
N ALA A 297 -3.40 8.56 2.14
CA ALA A 297 -3.40 7.12 1.87
C ALA A 297 -2.77 6.32 3.03
N ALA A 298 -1.64 6.80 3.55
CA ALA A 298 -0.99 6.19 4.71
C ALA A 298 -1.85 6.32 5.99
N ALA A 299 -2.55 7.43 6.18
CA ALA A 299 -3.50 7.63 7.27
C ALA A 299 -4.67 6.63 7.20
N GLY A 300 -5.17 6.34 5.98
CA GLY A 300 -6.19 5.30 5.77
C GLY A 300 -5.69 3.90 6.11
N ALA A 301 -4.44 3.59 5.78
CA ALA A 301 -3.80 2.34 6.15
C ALA A 301 -3.62 2.21 7.67
N ALA A 302 -3.16 3.28 8.35
CA ALA A 302 -3.03 3.34 9.80
C ALA A 302 -4.34 3.05 10.51
N ALA A 303 -5.42 3.70 10.05
CA ALA A 303 -6.76 3.49 10.58
C ALA A 303 -7.26 2.05 10.39
N GLY A 304 -6.93 1.43 9.26
CA GLY A 304 -7.24 0.03 8.98
C GLY A 304 -6.58 -0.94 9.98
N ILE A 305 -5.28 -0.78 10.24
CA ILE A 305 -4.55 -1.56 11.26
C ILE A 305 -5.12 -1.31 12.65
N ALA A 306 -5.29 -0.03 13.02
CA ALA A 306 -5.79 0.36 14.33
C ALA A 306 -7.16 -0.24 14.63
N ALA A 307 -8.05 -0.24 13.65
CA ALA A 307 -9.39 -0.81 13.77
C ALA A 307 -9.37 -2.35 13.84
N SER A 308 -8.49 -3.00 13.05
CA SER A 308 -8.40 -4.47 13.02
C SER A 308 -7.88 -5.05 14.33
N PHE A 309 -6.93 -4.36 14.95
CA PHE A 309 -6.22 -4.86 16.12
C PHE A 309 -6.56 -4.14 17.43
N ASN A 310 -7.41 -3.11 17.37
CA ASN A 310 -7.67 -2.21 18.50
C ASN A 310 -6.38 -1.55 19.04
N ALA A 311 -5.42 -1.26 18.15
CA ALA A 311 -4.06 -0.85 18.44
C ALA A 311 -3.72 0.48 17.71
N PRO A 312 -4.14 1.65 18.25
CA PRO A 312 -4.00 2.92 17.54
C PRO A 312 -2.54 3.39 17.39
N ILE A 313 -1.68 3.16 18.37
CA ILE A 313 -0.27 3.59 18.27
C ILE A 313 0.47 2.71 17.27
N ALA A 314 0.27 1.40 17.33
CA ALA A 314 0.86 0.47 16.37
C ALA A 314 0.36 0.71 14.94
N GLY A 315 -0.92 1.05 14.75
CA GLY A 315 -1.45 1.42 13.44
C GLY A 315 -0.76 2.65 12.85
N ALA A 316 -0.53 3.67 13.67
CA ALA A 316 0.21 4.86 13.25
C ALA A 316 1.66 4.54 12.91
N LEU A 317 2.35 3.77 13.76
CA LEU A 317 3.74 3.34 13.52
C LEU A 317 3.87 2.47 12.28
N PHE A 318 2.93 1.56 12.04
CA PHE A 318 2.88 0.76 10.81
C PHE A 318 2.89 1.63 9.54
N ALA A 319 2.06 2.66 9.51
CA ALA A 319 2.01 3.55 8.36
C ALA A 319 3.28 4.40 8.20
N LEU A 320 3.88 4.83 9.31
CA LEU A 320 5.11 5.63 9.27
C LEU A 320 6.34 4.78 8.98
N GLU A 321 6.47 3.60 9.61
CA GLU A 321 7.65 2.74 9.51
C GLU A 321 7.67 1.94 8.20
N ILE A 322 6.51 1.39 7.77
CA ILE A 322 6.43 0.48 6.62
C ILE A 322 6.00 1.19 5.34
N ILE A 323 4.98 2.07 5.40
CA ILE A 323 4.38 2.64 4.20
C ILE A 323 5.10 3.91 3.75
N ILE A 324 5.30 4.87 4.67
CA ILE A 324 5.96 6.15 4.36
C ILE A 324 7.49 6.00 4.43
N GLY A 325 7.98 5.25 5.43
CA GLY A 325 9.41 5.12 5.74
C GLY A 325 10.02 6.42 6.28
N ASP A 326 9.21 7.31 6.86
CA ASP A 326 9.62 8.60 7.40
C ASP A 326 8.72 8.99 8.59
N PHE A 327 9.35 9.53 9.65
CA PHE A 327 8.69 10.00 10.87
C PHE A 327 8.54 11.53 10.91
N ALA A 328 8.50 12.20 9.76
CA ALA A 328 8.37 13.64 9.70
C ALA A 328 7.06 14.12 10.38
N LEU A 329 7.15 15.21 11.16
CA LEU A 329 6.03 15.75 11.94
C LEU A 329 4.81 16.07 11.07
N ALA A 330 5.03 16.49 9.82
CA ALA A 330 3.95 16.79 8.87
C ALA A 330 3.09 15.56 8.50
N SER A 331 3.69 14.37 8.48
CA SER A 331 2.98 13.11 8.23
C SER A 331 2.42 12.49 9.51
N PHE A 332 3.06 12.74 10.65
CA PHE A 332 2.75 12.11 11.93
C PHE A 332 1.35 12.44 12.42
N SER A 333 1.00 13.73 12.52
CA SER A 333 -0.27 14.15 13.11
C SER A 333 -1.52 13.63 12.36
N PRO A 334 -1.62 13.72 11.00
CA PRO A 334 -2.76 13.16 10.29
C PRO A 334 -2.86 11.64 10.43
N VAL A 335 -1.73 10.94 10.41
CA VAL A 335 -1.68 9.47 10.52
C VAL A 335 -2.15 9.02 11.91
N VAL A 336 -1.67 9.66 12.99
CA VAL A 336 -2.09 9.35 14.37
C VAL A 336 -3.57 9.62 14.57
N ILE A 337 -4.08 10.75 14.08
CA ILE A 337 -5.50 11.10 14.25
C ILE A 337 -6.40 10.11 13.53
N ALA A 338 -6.05 9.70 12.29
CA ALA A 338 -6.80 8.68 11.57
C ALA A 338 -6.76 7.33 12.30
N SER A 339 -5.59 6.95 12.80
CA SER A 339 -5.38 5.71 13.54
C SER A 339 -6.25 5.66 14.81
N VAL A 340 -6.18 6.70 15.65
CA VAL A 340 -6.98 6.81 16.88
C VAL A 340 -8.48 6.81 16.56
N THR A 341 -8.91 7.59 15.57
CA THR A 341 -10.32 7.63 15.17
C THR A 341 -10.81 6.27 14.71
N GLY A 342 -10.00 5.53 13.89
CA GLY A 342 -10.32 4.18 13.44
C GLY A 342 -10.48 3.19 14.58
N ALA A 343 -9.56 3.21 15.56
CA ALA A 343 -9.64 2.36 16.76
C ALA A 343 -10.86 2.69 17.62
N VAL A 344 -11.15 3.98 17.86
CA VAL A 344 -12.32 4.43 18.63
C VAL A 344 -13.61 3.95 17.98
N VAL A 345 -13.74 4.06 16.67
CA VAL A 345 -14.91 3.59 15.93
C VAL A 345 -15.04 2.07 16.04
N ALA A 346 -13.98 1.32 15.80
CA ALA A 346 -14.00 -0.14 15.92
C ALA A 346 -14.36 -0.58 17.36
N ARG A 347 -13.76 0.03 18.37
CA ARG A 347 -14.02 -0.20 19.80
C ARG A 347 -15.46 0.11 20.18
N SER A 348 -16.04 1.18 19.63
CA SER A 348 -17.41 1.58 19.93
C SER A 348 -18.44 0.58 19.36
N ILE A 349 -18.12 -0.16 18.31
CA ILE A 349 -19.01 -1.12 17.66
C ILE A 349 -18.78 -2.54 18.20
N ALA A 350 -17.52 -3.01 18.15
CA ALA A 350 -17.15 -4.38 18.54
C ALA A 350 -16.87 -4.54 20.05
N GLY A 351 -16.86 -3.44 20.79
CA GLY A 351 -16.47 -3.44 22.22
C GLY A 351 -14.96 -3.34 22.38
N ASP A 352 -14.53 -3.20 23.64
CA ASP A 352 -13.10 -3.10 24.02
C ASP A 352 -12.52 -4.53 24.17
N THR A 353 -12.51 -5.28 23.06
CA THR A 353 -11.94 -6.63 23.06
C THR A 353 -10.45 -6.52 22.77
N HIS A 354 -9.62 -6.82 23.76
CA HIS A 354 -8.19 -6.98 23.56
C HIS A 354 -7.94 -8.35 22.88
N VAL A 355 -7.00 -8.38 21.95
CA VAL A 355 -6.60 -9.62 21.24
C VAL A 355 -6.07 -10.67 22.24
N LEU A 356 -5.44 -10.20 23.33
CA LEU A 356 -4.86 -11.02 24.38
C LEU A 356 -5.45 -10.61 25.74
N THR A 357 -6.48 -11.30 26.20
CA THR A 357 -7.06 -11.05 27.54
C THR A 357 -6.51 -12.05 28.57
N GLY A 358 -6.14 -11.55 29.74
CA GLY A 358 -5.80 -12.39 30.89
C GLY A 358 -4.34 -12.85 30.97
N ILE A 359 -3.48 -12.49 30.03
CA ILE A 359 -2.05 -12.79 30.11
C ILE A 359 -1.36 -11.66 30.87
N ARG A 360 -0.72 -12.00 31.97
CA ARG A 360 0.18 -11.10 32.69
C ARG A 360 1.61 -11.50 32.36
N PHE A 361 2.35 -10.58 31.79
CA PHE A 361 3.78 -10.78 31.58
C PHE A 361 4.50 -10.63 32.92
N HIS A 362 5.34 -11.60 33.27
CA HIS A 362 6.16 -11.55 34.46
C HIS A 362 7.60 -11.95 34.12
N LEU A 363 8.58 -11.22 34.62
CA LEU A 363 9.99 -11.54 34.55
C LEU A 363 10.41 -12.09 35.91
N GLU A 364 10.72 -13.39 36.00
CA GLU A 364 11.16 -14.02 37.24
C GLU A 364 12.57 -13.58 37.63
N SER A 365 13.42 -13.30 36.64
CA SER A 365 14.79 -12.84 36.93
C SER A 365 15.43 -12.05 35.81
N GLY A 366 16.43 -11.21 36.15
CA GLY A 366 17.13 -10.34 35.19
C GLY A 366 17.93 -11.10 34.13
N TYR A 367 18.33 -12.37 34.35
CA TYR A 367 19.05 -13.14 33.33
C TYR A 367 18.12 -13.66 32.20
N GLU A 368 16.82 -13.67 32.40
CA GLU A 368 15.86 -14.03 31.34
C GLU A 368 15.99 -13.16 30.10
N ILE A 369 16.53 -11.95 30.21
CA ILE A 369 16.81 -11.10 29.06
C ILE A 369 17.69 -11.81 28.02
N PHE A 370 18.65 -12.63 28.46
CA PHE A 370 19.50 -13.44 27.56
C PHE A 370 18.69 -14.55 26.86
N LEU A 371 17.68 -15.11 27.52
CA LEU A 371 16.78 -16.07 26.90
C LEU A 371 15.89 -15.41 25.85
N TYR A 372 15.46 -14.17 26.06
CA TYR A 372 14.73 -13.41 25.03
C TYR A 372 15.62 -12.99 23.86
N VAL A 373 16.93 -12.75 24.09
CA VAL A 373 17.94 -12.60 23.02
C VAL A 373 17.97 -13.88 22.15
N LEU A 374 18.05 -15.04 22.78
CA LEU A 374 18.06 -16.34 22.08
C LEU A 374 16.73 -16.59 21.34
N LEU A 375 15.60 -16.27 21.99
CA LEU A 375 14.27 -16.34 21.34
C LEU A 375 14.21 -15.45 20.09
N GLY A 376 14.77 -14.23 20.13
CA GLY A 376 14.86 -13.34 18.97
C GLY A 376 15.60 -13.96 17.80
N ILE A 377 16.71 -14.69 18.07
CA ILE A 377 17.46 -15.43 17.05
C ILE A 377 16.60 -16.57 16.48
N VAL A 378 15.97 -17.37 17.33
CA VAL A 378 15.09 -18.46 16.90
C VAL A 378 13.92 -17.95 16.05
N ALA A 379 13.26 -16.87 16.50
CA ALA A 379 12.16 -16.23 15.77
C ALA A 379 12.63 -15.66 14.42
N GLY A 380 13.84 -15.10 14.34
CA GLY A 380 14.45 -14.63 13.09
C GLY A 380 14.67 -15.75 12.07
N VAL A 381 15.11 -16.93 12.53
CA VAL A 381 15.27 -18.13 11.68
C VAL A 381 13.90 -18.64 11.21
N VAL A 382 12.95 -18.86 12.14
CA VAL A 382 11.61 -19.38 11.82
C VAL A 382 10.86 -18.39 10.91
N GLY A 383 10.94 -17.08 11.15
CA GLY A 383 10.35 -16.05 10.32
C GLY A 383 10.95 -16.02 8.91
N SER A 384 12.27 -16.21 8.79
CA SER A 384 12.93 -16.33 7.49
C SER A 384 12.46 -17.56 6.71
N ILE A 385 12.25 -18.69 7.38
CA ILE A 385 11.68 -19.91 6.80
C ILE A 385 10.24 -19.65 6.37
N PHE A 386 9.44 -18.97 7.19
CA PHE A 386 8.06 -18.60 6.87
C PHE A 386 7.99 -17.78 5.58
N VAL A 387 8.79 -16.72 5.46
CA VAL A 387 8.82 -15.87 4.25
C VAL A 387 9.21 -16.67 3.01
N LYS A 388 10.30 -17.45 3.08
CA LYS A 388 10.74 -18.32 1.97
C LYS A 388 9.70 -19.36 1.58
N SER A 389 8.97 -19.90 2.56
CA SER A 389 7.88 -20.86 2.31
C SER A 389 6.73 -20.22 1.57
N VAL A 390 6.31 -19.01 1.97
CA VAL A 390 5.23 -18.27 1.30
C VAL A 390 5.60 -17.91 -0.15
N GLU A 391 6.83 -17.45 -0.37
CA GLU A 391 7.30 -17.10 -1.72
C GLU A 391 7.48 -18.36 -2.61
N GLY A 392 8.17 -19.36 -2.12
CA GLY A 392 8.50 -20.57 -2.89
C GLY A 392 7.28 -21.44 -3.20
N MET A 393 6.24 -21.38 -2.36
CA MET A 393 5.03 -22.17 -2.55
C MET A 393 4.24 -21.76 -3.79
N LYS A 394 4.31 -20.52 -4.22
CA LYS A 394 3.65 -20.03 -5.44
C LYS A 394 4.10 -20.82 -6.68
N ASP A 395 5.41 -21.02 -6.82
CA ASP A 395 5.97 -21.77 -7.94
C ASP A 395 5.73 -23.29 -7.78
N THR A 396 5.81 -23.77 -6.57
CA THR A 396 5.56 -25.19 -6.23
C THR A 396 4.12 -25.57 -6.54
N VAL A 397 3.14 -24.81 -6.04
CA VAL A 397 1.72 -25.05 -6.30
C VAL A 397 1.40 -24.91 -7.80
N SER A 398 2.00 -23.93 -8.48
CA SER A 398 1.78 -23.74 -9.93
C SER A 398 2.27 -24.94 -10.74
N ARG A 399 3.34 -25.63 -10.31
CA ARG A 399 3.85 -26.87 -10.95
C ARG A 399 3.00 -28.08 -10.58
N TRP A 400 2.67 -28.26 -9.29
CA TRP A 400 1.89 -29.42 -8.84
C TRP A 400 0.45 -29.39 -9.34
N LEU A 401 -0.16 -28.22 -9.41
CA LEU A 401 -1.50 -28.01 -9.94
C LEU A 401 -1.50 -27.49 -11.39
N ALA A 402 -0.46 -27.79 -12.18
CA ALA A 402 -0.37 -27.35 -13.56
C ALA A 402 -1.56 -27.82 -14.45
N PHE A 403 -2.06 -29.05 -14.15
CA PHE A 403 -3.21 -29.64 -14.83
C PHE A 403 -4.54 -29.05 -14.38
N VAL A 404 -4.57 -28.29 -13.24
CA VAL A 404 -5.78 -27.66 -12.71
C VAL A 404 -5.86 -26.23 -13.25
N PRO A 405 -7.00 -25.81 -13.86
CA PRO A 405 -7.23 -24.43 -14.27
C PRO A 405 -6.98 -23.45 -13.12
N VAL A 406 -6.37 -22.28 -13.41
CA VAL A 406 -5.94 -21.32 -12.38
C VAL A 406 -7.05 -20.92 -11.41
N TRP A 407 -8.29 -20.80 -11.89
CA TRP A 407 -9.45 -20.43 -11.08
C TRP A 407 -9.95 -21.57 -10.17
N LEU A 408 -9.60 -22.83 -10.45
CA LEU A 408 -9.91 -23.98 -9.62
C LEU A 408 -8.85 -24.29 -8.55
N ARG A 409 -7.63 -23.74 -8.69
CA ARG A 409 -6.53 -24.02 -7.75
C ARG A 409 -6.84 -23.67 -6.32
N PRO A 410 -7.51 -22.50 -6.00
CA PRO A 410 -7.89 -22.21 -4.62
C PRO A 410 -8.82 -23.29 -4.03
N ALA A 411 -9.81 -23.75 -4.80
CA ALA A 411 -10.73 -24.80 -4.36
C ALA A 411 -9.99 -26.12 -4.03
N ALA A 412 -9.11 -26.56 -4.93
CA ALA A 412 -8.32 -27.77 -4.71
C ALA A 412 -7.43 -27.65 -3.46
N ALA A 413 -6.80 -26.49 -3.25
CA ALA A 413 -5.95 -26.24 -2.08
C ALA A 413 -6.76 -26.21 -0.77
N PHE A 414 -7.91 -25.52 -0.74
CA PHE A 414 -8.73 -25.40 0.46
C PHE A 414 -9.33 -26.76 0.86
N VAL A 415 -9.79 -27.53 -0.10
CA VAL A 415 -10.25 -28.92 0.15
C VAL A 415 -9.09 -29.76 0.73
N GLY A 416 -7.89 -29.70 0.15
CA GLY A 416 -6.71 -30.39 0.64
C GLY A 416 -6.36 -30.00 2.08
N LEU A 417 -6.41 -28.71 2.42
CA LEU A 417 -6.17 -28.21 3.79
C LEU A 417 -7.22 -28.70 4.77
N VAL A 418 -8.51 -28.65 4.42
CA VAL A 418 -9.60 -29.14 5.26
C VAL A 418 -9.51 -30.62 5.49
N VAL A 419 -9.24 -31.43 4.46
CA VAL A 419 -9.03 -32.88 4.59
C VAL A 419 -7.86 -33.17 5.52
N THR A 420 -6.74 -32.48 5.35
CA THR A 420 -5.56 -32.64 6.23
C THR A 420 -5.90 -32.30 7.68
N ALA A 421 -6.58 -31.18 7.91
CA ALA A 421 -7.01 -30.75 9.24
C ALA A 421 -7.91 -31.77 9.92
N LYS A 422 -8.88 -32.30 9.18
CA LYS A 422 -9.84 -33.28 9.69
C LYS A 422 -9.18 -34.63 9.98
N LEU A 423 -8.21 -35.08 9.16
CA LEU A 423 -7.42 -36.29 9.39
C LEU A 423 -6.55 -36.17 10.62
N LEU A 424 -5.98 -35.00 10.88
CA LEU A 424 -5.18 -34.70 12.07
C LEU A 424 -6.04 -34.44 13.32
N GLY A 425 -7.36 -34.25 13.17
CA GLY A 425 -8.25 -33.82 14.25
C GLY A 425 -7.91 -32.42 14.79
N ARG A 426 -7.35 -31.56 13.96
CA ARG A 426 -6.80 -30.25 14.34
C ARG A 426 -7.16 -29.16 13.33
N SER A 427 -7.74 -28.07 13.80
CA SER A 427 -8.17 -26.94 12.97
C SER A 427 -7.33 -25.67 13.14
N GLU A 428 -6.35 -25.66 14.04
CA GLU A 428 -5.60 -24.47 14.47
C GLU A 428 -4.82 -23.79 13.33
N PHE A 429 -4.50 -24.51 12.26
CA PHE A 429 -3.80 -23.96 11.11
C PHE A 429 -4.73 -23.47 9.98
N LEU A 430 -6.05 -23.67 10.11
CA LEU A 430 -7.04 -23.14 9.15
C LEU A 430 -7.46 -21.69 9.48
N GLY A 431 -8.13 -21.05 8.52
CA GLY A 431 -8.70 -19.73 8.67
C GLY A 431 -7.68 -18.65 9.07
N SER A 432 -8.14 -17.58 9.71
CA SER A 432 -7.28 -16.46 10.15
C SER A 432 -6.31 -16.85 11.27
N GLY A 433 -6.70 -17.78 12.15
CA GLY A 433 -5.92 -18.21 13.31
C GLY A 433 -6.27 -17.51 14.62
N HIS A 434 -7.28 -16.63 14.65
CA HIS A 434 -7.69 -15.95 15.89
C HIS A 434 -8.11 -16.94 16.96
N ALA A 435 -8.95 -17.92 16.62
CA ALA A 435 -9.38 -18.96 17.53
C ALA A 435 -8.22 -19.83 18.07
N ALA A 436 -7.19 -20.06 17.24
CA ALA A 436 -6.02 -20.85 17.63
C ALA A 436 -5.07 -20.08 18.58
N MET A 437 -5.18 -18.77 18.68
CA MET A 437 -4.32 -17.97 19.54
C MET A 437 -4.51 -18.31 21.02
N SER A 438 -5.73 -18.54 21.46
CA SER A 438 -6.01 -18.98 22.84
C SER A 438 -5.36 -20.34 23.16
N THR A 439 -5.35 -21.27 22.22
CA THR A 439 -4.66 -22.56 22.36
C THR A 439 -3.15 -22.37 22.47
N VAL A 440 -2.55 -21.51 21.65
CA VAL A 440 -1.10 -21.24 21.67
C VAL A 440 -0.66 -20.57 22.97
N LEU A 441 -1.50 -19.71 23.53
CA LEU A 441 -1.20 -18.96 24.75
C LEU A 441 -1.52 -19.77 26.03
N SER A 442 -2.16 -20.91 25.90
CA SER A 442 -2.44 -21.79 27.04
C SER A 442 -1.17 -22.52 27.47
N SER A 443 -0.83 -22.40 28.76
CA SER A 443 0.28 -23.13 29.37
C SER A 443 0.12 -24.67 29.34
N THR A 444 -1.10 -25.15 29.12
CA THR A 444 -1.43 -26.60 29.05
C THR A 444 -1.22 -27.21 27.67
N THR A 445 -0.93 -26.41 26.66
CA THR A 445 -0.75 -26.89 25.28
C THR A 445 0.53 -27.71 25.16
N THR A 446 0.45 -28.90 24.57
CA THR A 446 1.60 -29.81 24.46
C THR A 446 2.58 -29.39 23.38
N TRP A 447 3.87 -29.76 23.51
CA TRP A 447 4.95 -29.48 22.54
C TRP A 447 4.60 -29.90 21.11
N GLY A 448 3.95 -31.05 20.95
CA GLY A 448 3.54 -31.57 19.65
C GLY A 448 2.51 -30.68 18.96
N VAL A 449 1.57 -30.12 19.71
CA VAL A 449 0.57 -29.19 19.17
C VAL A 449 1.22 -27.87 18.74
N LEU A 450 2.13 -27.32 19.57
CA LEU A 450 2.84 -26.09 19.23
C LEU A 450 3.71 -26.28 17.96
N ALA A 451 4.44 -27.38 17.87
CA ALA A 451 5.23 -27.72 16.68
C ALA A 451 4.33 -27.91 15.44
N LEU A 452 3.17 -28.54 15.59
CA LEU A 452 2.18 -28.68 14.52
C LEU A 452 1.64 -27.33 14.07
N VAL A 453 1.36 -26.39 14.99
CA VAL A 453 0.93 -25.05 14.65
C VAL A 453 2.01 -24.29 13.88
N ILE A 454 3.28 -24.37 14.31
CA ILE A 454 4.40 -23.71 13.61
C ILE A 454 4.49 -24.20 12.15
N VAL A 455 4.55 -25.48 11.95
CA VAL A 455 4.69 -26.08 10.61
C VAL A 455 3.39 -26.02 9.83
N GLY A 456 2.28 -26.41 10.45
CA GLY A 456 0.96 -26.48 9.82
C GLY A 456 0.47 -25.10 9.36
N LYS A 457 0.58 -24.06 10.21
CA LYS A 457 0.17 -22.68 9.84
C LYS A 457 1.07 -22.13 8.74
N THR A 458 2.38 -22.34 8.83
CA THR A 458 3.32 -21.90 7.79
C THR A 458 2.96 -22.52 6.44
N LEU A 459 2.76 -23.85 6.39
CA LEU A 459 2.40 -24.55 5.16
C LEU A 459 1.00 -24.17 4.65
N ALA A 460 0.01 -24.12 5.54
CA ALA A 460 -1.36 -23.78 5.17
C ALA A 460 -1.46 -22.37 4.57
N THR A 461 -0.79 -21.38 5.18
CA THR A 461 -0.75 -20.00 4.64
C THR A 461 -0.02 -19.97 3.30
N SER A 462 1.11 -20.66 3.19
CA SER A 462 1.89 -20.74 1.95
C SER A 462 1.11 -21.40 0.82
N ILE A 463 0.42 -22.51 1.08
CA ILE A 463 -0.42 -23.22 0.11
C ILE A 463 -1.61 -22.35 -0.30
N THR A 464 -2.30 -21.73 0.65
CA THR A 464 -3.44 -20.85 0.39
C THR A 464 -3.08 -19.71 -0.57
N LEU A 465 -2.00 -18.96 -0.25
CA LEU A 465 -1.55 -17.84 -1.08
C LEU A 465 -0.95 -18.32 -2.40
N GLY A 466 -0.20 -19.42 -2.39
CA GLY A 466 0.38 -20.04 -3.58
C GLY A 466 -0.67 -20.54 -4.58
N ALA A 467 -1.81 -21.02 -4.10
CA ALA A 467 -2.91 -21.48 -4.92
C ALA A 467 -3.78 -20.33 -5.50
N GLY A 468 -3.52 -19.10 -5.11
CA GLY A 468 -4.30 -17.94 -5.55
C GLY A 468 -5.39 -17.50 -4.57
N GLY A 469 -5.36 -17.99 -3.34
CA GLY A 469 -6.11 -17.41 -2.22
C GLY A 469 -5.64 -15.98 -1.96
N VAL A 470 -6.52 -15.15 -1.43
CA VAL A 470 -6.30 -13.71 -1.23
C VAL A 470 -6.34 -13.39 0.26
N GLY A 471 -5.33 -12.67 0.76
CA GLY A 471 -5.29 -12.24 2.17
C GLY A 471 -3.91 -11.81 2.63
N GLY A 472 -3.80 -11.46 3.92
CA GLY A 472 -2.57 -11.03 4.58
C GLY A 472 -1.80 -12.18 5.25
N VAL A 473 -0.54 -11.92 5.58
CA VAL A 473 0.34 -12.83 6.29
C VAL A 473 0.61 -12.40 7.75
N MET A 474 0.07 -11.26 8.16
CA MET A 474 0.40 -10.62 9.44
C MET A 474 -0.07 -11.46 10.62
N PHE A 475 -1.36 -11.79 10.71
CA PHE A 475 -1.87 -12.63 11.79
C PHE A 475 -1.34 -14.07 11.76
N PRO A 476 -1.23 -14.75 10.60
CA PRO A 476 -0.53 -16.01 10.50
C PRO A 476 0.89 -15.99 11.09
N SER A 477 1.66 -14.92 10.82
CA SER A 477 3.01 -14.76 11.39
C SER A 477 2.99 -14.54 12.90
N LEU A 478 2.03 -13.78 13.43
CA LEU A 478 1.82 -13.63 14.87
C LEU A 478 1.56 -14.98 15.54
N LEU A 479 0.68 -15.80 14.96
CA LEU A 479 0.34 -17.12 15.52
C LEU A 479 1.55 -18.07 15.50
N VAL A 480 2.30 -18.13 14.40
CA VAL A 480 3.54 -18.93 14.30
C VAL A 480 4.57 -18.43 15.32
N GLY A 481 4.68 -17.11 15.49
CA GLY A 481 5.57 -16.48 16.48
C GLY A 481 5.20 -16.84 17.91
N GLY A 482 3.92 -16.76 18.24
CA GLY A 482 3.39 -17.16 19.54
C GLY A 482 3.66 -18.63 19.84
N ALA A 483 3.39 -19.53 18.88
CA ALA A 483 3.68 -20.95 19.02
C ALA A 483 5.19 -21.23 19.17
N THR A 484 6.04 -20.50 18.43
CA THR A 484 7.51 -20.60 18.55
C THR A 484 7.97 -20.15 19.93
N GLY A 485 7.45 -19.02 20.43
CA GLY A 485 7.77 -18.51 21.76
C GLY A 485 7.27 -19.46 22.87
N ALA A 486 6.02 -19.95 22.77
CA ALA A 486 5.48 -20.92 23.74
C ALA A 486 6.30 -22.21 23.80
N LEU A 487 6.66 -22.77 22.64
CA LEU A 487 7.52 -23.96 22.56
C LEU A 487 8.91 -23.70 23.17
N PHE A 488 9.50 -22.55 22.85
CA PHE A 488 10.76 -22.13 23.43
C PHE A 488 10.65 -21.99 24.95
N GLY A 489 9.60 -21.35 25.47
CA GLY A 489 9.35 -21.20 26.90
C GLY A 489 9.19 -22.55 27.62
N GLN A 490 8.48 -23.52 27.01
CA GLN A 490 8.38 -24.88 27.55
C GLN A 490 9.73 -25.57 27.61
N VAL A 491 10.58 -25.40 26.59
CA VAL A 491 11.96 -25.98 26.59
C VAL A 491 12.80 -25.33 27.70
N MET A 492 12.70 -24.01 27.87
CA MET A 492 13.42 -23.29 28.94
C MET A 492 12.91 -23.69 30.32
N GLY A 493 11.59 -23.82 30.50
CA GLY A 493 11.00 -24.32 31.73
C GLY A 493 11.46 -25.76 32.09
N PHE A 494 11.59 -26.63 31.08
CA PHE A 494 12.15 -27.97 31.29
C PHE A 494 13.64 -27.93 31.71
N LEU A 495 14.43 -26.98 31.18
CA LEU A 495 15.87 -26.90 31.48
C LEU A 495 16.17 -26.16 32.79
N PHE A 496 15.42 -25.13 33.14
CA PHE A 496 15.73 -24.23 34.24
C PHE A 496 14.68 -24.25 35.38
N GLY A 497 13.57 -25.01 35.20
CA GLY A 497 12.50 -25.11 36.18
C GLY A 497 11.81 -23.80 36.48
N ASP A 498 11.45 -23.55 37.75
CA ASP A 498 10.72 -22.35 38.22
C ASP A 498 11.55 -21.06 38.21
N ARG A 499 12.74 -21.09 37.61
CA ARG A 499 13.61 -19.90 37.49
C ARG A 499 13.33 -19.06 36.23
N VAL A 500 12.42 -19.50 35.42
CA VAL A 500 12.02 -18.82 34.17
C VAL A 500 10.52 -18.61 34.12
N SER A 501 10.11 -17.58 33.41
CA SER A 501 8.70 -17.18 33.26
C SER A 501 7.86 -18.26 32.57
N ASP A 502 6.54 -18.16 32.74
CA ASP A 502 5.55 -19.01 32.07
C ASP A 502 5.74 -19.02 30.55
N PRO A 503 5.58 -20.14 29.86
CA PRO A 503 5.59 -20.24 28.40
C PRO A 503 4.74 -19.21 27.66
N ALA A 504 3.64 -18.73 28.26
CA ALA A 504 2.82 -17.65 27.69
C ALA A 504 3.59 -16.33 27.57
N SER A 505 4.50 -16.01 28.50
CA SER A 505 5.36 -14.82 28.43
C SER A 505 6.29 -14.87 27.23
N TYR A 506 6.90 -16.04 26.98
CA TYR A 506 7.73 -16.27 25.79
C TYR A 506 6.90 -16.28 24.51
N ALA A 507 5.66 -16.77 24.55
CA ALA A 507 4.74 -16.71 23.41
C ALA A 507 4.47 -15.27 22.97
N VAL A 508 4.18 -14.38 23.90
CA VAL A 508 3.94 -12.96 23.63
C VAL A 508 5.15 -12.29 22.98
N VAL A 509 6.36 -12.54 23.51
CA VAL A 509 7.58 -11.99 22.90
C VAL A 509 7.86 -12.62 21.53
N GLY A 510 7.62 -13.91 21.39
CA GLY A 510 7.76 -14.64 20.12
C GLY A 510 6.85 -14.12 19.02
N MET A 511 5.61 -13.69 19.37
CA MET A 511 4.68 -13.05 18.41
C MET A 511 5.31 -11.83 17.76
N GLY A 512 5.82 -10.88 18.55
CA GLY A 512 6.43 -9.67 18.06
C GLY A 512 7.74 -9.93 17.31
N ALA A 513 8.59 -10.80 17.86
CA ALA A 513 9.87 -11.12 17.26
C ALA A 513 9.73 -11.77 15.87
N LEU A 514 8.76 -12.67 15.66
CA LEU A 514 8.54 -13.28 14.35
C LEU A 514 7.83 -12.33 13.38
N LEU A 515 6.86 -11.55 13.86
CA LEU A 515 6.24 -10.51 13.06
C LEU A 515 7.30 -9.56 12.47
N THR A 516 8.25 -9.15 13.30
CA THR A 516 9.37 -8.30 12.89
C THR A 516 10.30 -8.97 11.87
N ALA A 517 10.56 -10.27 12.02
CA ALA A 517 11.35 -11.01 11.03
C ALA A 517 10.69 -11.04 9.64
N VAL A 518 9.35 -11.00 9.59
CA VAL A 518 8.57 -11.01 8.35
C VAL A 518 8.47 -9.62 7.72
N GLN A 519 8.21 -8.59 8.54
CA GLN A 519 7.86 -7.24 8.07
C GLN A 519 9.03 -6.25 8.11
N HIS A 520 10.09 -6.53 8.88
CA HIS A 520 11.22 -5.63 9.16
C HIS A 520 10.79 -4.30 9.80
N ALA A 521 9.82 -4.34 10.71
CA ALA A 521 9.28 -3.19 11.42
C ALA A 521 9.31 -3.41 12.94
N PRO A 522 10.47 -3.24 13.61
CA PRO A 522 10.61 -3.53 15.02
C PRO A 522 9.81 -2.60 15.94
N LEU A 523 9.64 -1.31 15.59
CA LEU A 523 8.86 -0.39 16.40
C LEU A 523 7.37 -0.74 16.33
N THR A 524 6.86 -0.98 15.13
CA THR A 524 5.46 -1.39 14.92
C THR A 524 5.13 -2.67 15.67
N ALA A 525 5.97 -3.71 15.54
CA ALA A 525 5.73 -5.00 16.17
C ALA A 525 5.79 -4.91 17.70
N THR A 526 6.77 -4.18 18.24
CA THR A 526 6.91 -3.97 19.68
C THR A 526 5.69 -3.28 20.27
N VAL A 527 5.27 -2.16 19.68
CA VAL A 527 4.13 -1.41 20.19
C VAL A 527 2.82 -2.16 19.95
N MET A 528 2.69 -2.92 18.86
CA MET A 528 1.50 -3.72 18.61
C MET A 528 1.28 -4.79 19.67
N VAL A 529 2.32 -5.52 20.04
CA VAL A 529 2.22 -6.55 21.09
C VAL A 529 2.00 -5.90 22.46
N PHE A 530 2.63 -4.74 22.72
CA PHE A 530 2.34 -3.94 23.92
C PHE A 530 0.85 -3.55 24.00
N GLU A 531 0.26 -3.02 22.93
CA GLU A 531 -1.17 -2.67 22.90
C GLU A 531 -2.09 -3.89 23.03
N PHE A 532 -1.65 -5.09 22.62
CA PHE A 532 -2.40 -6.33 22.81
C PHE A 532 -2.42 -6.80 24.26
N THR A 533 -1.31 -6.65 24.99
CA THR A 533 -1.16 -7.10 26.37
C THR A 533 -1.52 -6.05 27.38
N ASN A 534 -1.45 -4.77 27.01
CA ASN A 534 -1.56 -3.61 27.89
C ASN A 534 -0.61 -3.68 29.11
N ASP A 535 0.56 -4.32 28.96
CA ASP A 535 1.56 -4.54 29.99
C ASP A 535 2.90 -3.94 29.56
N TYR A 536 3.34 -2.90 30.27
CA TYR A 536 4.59 -2.20 29.96
C TYR A 536 5.83 -3.06 30.18
N THR A 537 5.76 -4.05 31.09
CA THR A 537 6.92 -4.87 31.46
C THR A 537 7.44 -5.73 30.32
N VAL A 538 6.57 -6.04 29.32
CA VAL A 538 6.95 -6.79 28.10
C VAL A 538 7.83 -6.00 27.15
N MET A 539 7.84 -4.65 27.24
CA MET A 539 8.46 -3.78 26.23
C MET A 539 9.95 -4.03 26.05
N LEU A 540 10.70 -4.20 27.14
CA LEU A 540 12.15 -4.33 27.07
C LEU A 540 12.59 -5.68 26.47
N PRO A 541 12.10 -6.85 26.94
CA PRO A 541 12.39 -8.14 26.31
C PRO A 541 11.95 -8.18 24.84
N LEU A 542 10.79 -7.63 24.55
CA LEU A 542 10.20 -7.61 23.22
C LEU A 542 11.04 -6.79 22.25
N LEU A 543 11.48 -5.60 22.65
CA LEU A 543 12.30 -4.72 21.79
C LEU A 543 13.64 -5.40 21.42
N VAL A 544 14.29 -6.02 22.41
CA VAL A 544 15.56 -6.74 22.18
C VAL A 544 15.36 -7.94 21.22
N ALA A 545 14.33 -8.75 21.46
CA ALA A 545 14.02 -9.89 20.59
C ALA A 545 13.64 -9.45 19.18
N CYS A 546 12.84 -8.40 19.02
CA CYS A 546 12.45 -7.81 17.74
C CYS A 546 13.64 -7.31 16.93
N ILE A 547 14.54 -6.54 17.55
CA ILE A 547 15.74 -6.01 16.86
C ILE A 547 16.63 -7.15 16.36
N LEU A 548 16.91 -8.14 17.21
CA LEU A 548 17.77 -9.28 16.83
C LEU A 548 17.13 -10.13 15.74
N SER A 549 15.85 -10.37 15.83
CA SER A 549 15.07 -11.06 14.81
C SER A 549 15.11 -10.36 13.46
N THR A 550 14.96 -9.02 13.45
CA THR A 550 15.10 -8.19 12.24
C THR A 550 16.50 -8.27 11.65
N LEU A 551 17.54 -8.11 12.47
CA LEU A 551 18.93 -8.16 12.01
C LEU A 551 19.24 -9.48 11.32
N LEU A 552 18.80 -10.60 11.91
CA LEU A 552 19.03 -11.92 11.35
C LEU A 552 18.25 -12.15 10.06
N SER A 553 16.95 -11.82 10.06
CA SER A 553 16.10 -11.98 8.89
C SER A 553 16.52 -11.06 7.73
N THR A 554 16.98 -9.84 8.01
CA THR A 554 17.49 -8.94 6.97
C THR A 554 18.72 -9.53 6.29
N ARG A 555 19.62 -10.16 7.04
CA ARG A 555 20.79 -10.86 6.45
C ARG A 555 20.39 -12.09 5.65
N ALA A 556 19.39 -12.84 6.12
CA ALA A 556 18.95 -14.09 5.48
C ALA A 556 18.07 -13.88 4.24
N LEU A 557 17.32 -12.78 4.19
CA LEU A 557 16.30 -12.49 3.18
C LEU A 557 16.66 -11.32 2.25
N GLY A 558 17.48 -10.38 2.71
CA GLY A 558 17.83 -9.16 1.98
C GLY A 558 16.70 -8.12 1.89
N GLY A 559 15.62 -8.28 2.66
CA GLY A 559 14.48 -7.35 2.72
C GLY A 559 13.24 -8.01 3.30
N SER A 560 12.25 -7.19 3.70
CA SER A 560 10.96 -7.65 4.22
C SER A 560 10.15 -8.40 3.16
N ILE A 561 9.14 -9.16 3.56
CA ILE A 561 8.21 -9.83 2.63
C ILE A 561 7.57 -8.83 1.65
N TYR A 562 7.34 -7.59 2.09
CA TYR A 562 6.77 -6.54 1.27
C TYR A 562 7.76 -6.01 0.23
N GLU A 563 8.99 -5.72 0.63
CA GLU A 563 10.05 -5.28 -0.28
C GLU A 563 10.41 -6.33 -1.30
N ARG A 564 10.47 -7.60 -0.89
CA ARG A 564 10.72 -8.74 -1.78
C ARG A 564 9.60 -8.91 -2.80
N SER A 565 8.34 -8.79 -2.37
CA SER A 565 7.18 -8.80 -3.27
C SER A 565 7.23 -7.66 -4.29
N LEU A 566 7.72 -6.47 -3.92
CA LEU A 566 7.90 -5.33 -4.81
C LEU A 566 9.07 -5.55 -5.78
N ARG A 567 10.19 -6.12 -5.32
CA ARG A 567 11.34 -6.47 -6.17
C ARG A 567 10.94 -7.45 -7.27
N HIS A 568 10.13 -8.46 -6.98
CA HIS A 568 9.61 -9.39 -8.00
C HIS A 568 8.76 -8.69 -9.08
N ARG A 569 8.32 -7.46 -8.83
CA ARG A 569 7.59 -6.59 -9.77
C ARG A 569 8.46 -5.48 -10.36
N GLY A 570 9.77 -5.50 -10.12
CA GLY A 570 10.70 -4.48 -10.61
C GLY A 570 10.65 -3.16 -9.86
N VAL A 571 9.98 -3.10 -8.71
CA VAL A 571 9.90 -1.89 -7.90
C VAL A 571 10.87 -1.99 -6.73
N ILE A 572 11.91 -1.16 -6.74
CA ILE A 572 12.88 -1.06 -5.63
C ILE A 572 12.52 0.15 -4.80
N ILE A 573 12.28 -0.09 -3.51
CA ILE A 573 11.98 0.96 -2.53
C ILE A 573 13.03 0.85 -1.42
N SER A 574 13.68 1.97 -1.10
CA SER A 574 14.57 2.08 0.04
C SER A 574 14.10 3.21 0.94
N ARG A 575 13.88 2.93 2.23
CA ARG A 575 13.42 3.89 3.25
C ARG A 575 12.20 4.71 2.80
N GLY A 576 11.15 4.03 2.31
CA GLY A 576 9.90 4.67 1.89
C GLY A 576 9.99 5.53 0.62
N LYS A 577 11.14 5.60 -0.03
CA LYS A 577 11.33 6.31 -1.31
C LYS A 577 11.64 5.30 -2.41
N ALA A 578 10.97 5.42 -3.55
CA ALA A 578 11.33 4.64 -4.72
C ALA A 578 12.77 4.96 -5.08
N VAL A 579 13.63 3.95 -5.03
CA VAL A 579 14.96 4.07 -5.62
C VAL A 579 14.77 3.94 -7.12
N ASN A 580 14.75 5.08 -7.80
CA ASN A 580 14.93 5.06 -9.23
C ASN A 580 16.38 4.59 -9.47
N VAL A 581 16.53 3.39 -10.00
CA VAL A 581 17.87 2.82 -10.30
C VAL A 581 18.69 3.79 -11.15
N MET A 582 18.02 4.60 -12.00
CA MET A 582 18.66 5.66 -12.76
C MET A 582 19.32 6.75 -11.88
N ARG A 583 18.85 6.94 -10.63
CA ARG A 583 19.50 7.89 -9.69
C ARG A 583 20.70 7.31 -8.95
N THR A 584 20.92 5.99 -9.03
CA THR A 584 22.10 5.33 -8.45
C THR A 584 23.23 5.16 -9.45
N VAL A 585 22.98 5.44 -10.73
CA VAL A 585 23.98 5.39 -11.80
C VAL A 585 24.30 6.80 -12.24
N PHE A 586 25.59 7.10 -12.31
CA PHE A 586 26.08 8.42 -12.68
C PHE A 586 26.35 8.53 -14.18
N VAL A 587 26.27 9.77 -14.70
CA VAL A 587 26.57 10.08 -16.10
C VAL A 587 27.96 9.59 -16.52
N ARG A 588 28.98 9.73 -15.64
CA ARG A 588 30.36 9.24 -15.89
C ARG A 588 30.44 7.74 -16.20
N ASP A 589 29.49 6.95 -15.72
CA ASP A 589 29.47 5.50 -15.92
C ASP A 589 28.87 5.12 -17.28
N ALA A 590 28.15 6.05 -17.93
CA ALA A 590 27.41 5.84 -19.17
C ALA A 590 27.91 6.70 -20.34
N MET A 591 28.56 7.84 -20.08
CA MET A 591 29.02 8.76 -21.11
C MET A 591 30.15 8.15 -21.95
N ARG A 592 30.29 8.68 -23.15
CA ARG A 592 31.43 8.42 -24.05
C ARG A 592 32.40 9.61 -23.96
N ASP A 593 33.69 9.31 -23.89
CA ASP A 593 34.75 10.33 -23.82
C ASP A 593 35.12 10.88 -25.23
N ASP A 594 34.72 10.15 -26.29
CA ASP A 594 34.96 10.56 -27.68
C ASP A 594 33.85 11.54 -28.12
N VAL A 595 34.15 12.83 -27.99
CA VAL A 595 33.22 13.92 -28.33
C VAL A 595 33.66 14.57 -29.63
N PRO A 596 32.85 14.51 -30.68
CA PRO A 596 33.18 15.22 -31.92
C PRO A 596 32.97 16.74 -31.69
N LEU A 597 34.07 17.48 -31.71
CA LEU A 597 34.12 18.93 -31.54
C LEU A 597 34.16 19.62 -32.89
N VAL A 598 33.38 20.68 -33.04
CA VAL A 598 33.37 21.58 -34.20
C VAL A 598 33.72 23.00 -33.77
N ARG A 599 34.72 23.59 -34.41
CA ARG A 599 35.05 25.00 -34.16
C ARG A 599 33.95 25.91 -34.62
N ALA A 600 33.58 26.88 -33.82
CA ALA A 600 32.50 27.85 -34.09
C ALA A 600 32.69 28.63 -35.40
N THR A 601 33.94 28.75 -35.87
CA THR A 601 34.34 29.50 -37.06
C THR A 601 34.42 28.65 -38.37
N VAL A 602 34.18 27.33 -38.28
CA VAL A 602 34.18 26.43 -39.46
C VAL A 602 33.02 26.79 -40.39
N ARG A 603 33.29 26.93 -41.69
CA ARG A 603 32.26 27.23 -42.66
C ARG A 603 31.30 26.06 -42.85
N VAL A 604 30.04 26.36 -43.07
CA VAL A 604 28.99 25.34 -43.22
C VAL A 604 29.28 24.40 -44.40
N GLN A 605 29.84 24.89 -45.49
CA GLN A 605 30.24 24.10 -46.65
C GLN A 605 31.31 23.04 -46.37
N ASP A 606 32.15 23.26 -45.33
CA ASP A 606 33.26 22.37 -44.99
C ASP A 606 32.84 21.31 -43.95
N LEU A 607 31.70 21.49 -43.30
CA LEU A 607 31.17 20.58 -42.28
C LEU A 607 30.95 19.14 -42.76
N PRO A 608 30.38 18.86 -43.94
CA PRO A 608 30.18 17.50 -44.41
C PRO A 608 31.45 16.66 -44.46
N VAL A 609 32.57 17.26 -44.86
CA VAL A 609 33.88 16.59 -44.96
C VAL A 609 34.43 16.30 -43.56
N LEU A 610 34.27 17.28 -42.62
CA LEU A 610 34.69 17.16 -41.24
C LEU A 610 33.89 16.11 -40.47
N LEU A 611 32.60 15.98 -40.79
CA LEU A 611 31.66 15.12 -40.08
C LEU A 611 31.55 13.71 -40.68
N ALA A 612 32.04 13.50 -41.90
CA ALA A 612 31.92 12.24 -42.65
C ALA A 612 32.55 11.02 -41.95
N GLY A 613 33.48 11.22 -41.00
CA GLY A 613 34.11 10.15 -40.21
C GLY A 613 33.47 9.89 -38.85
N SER A 614 32.45 10.65 -38.46
CA SER A 614 31.83 10.55 -37.14
C SER A 614 30.49 9.77 -37.20
N HIS A 615 30.30 8.86 -36.27
CA HIS A 615 29.02 8.15 -36.10
C HIS A 615 28.03 8.91 -35.18
N ALA A 616 28.40 10.11 -34.71
CA ALA A 616 27.55 10.92 -33.84
C ALA A 616 26.54 11.73 -34.66
N SER A 617 25.29 11.87 -34.19
CA SER A 617 24.27 12.72 -34.79
C SER A 617 24.30 14.14 -34.23
N THR A 618 25.05 14.39 -33.14
CA THR A 618 25.17 15.66 -32.43
C THR A 618 26.62 16.01 -32.18
N PHE A 619 26.99 17.26 -32.43
CA PHE A 619 28.36 17.80 -32.34
C PHE A 619 28.39 18.99 -31.38
N ALA A 620 29.42 19.06 -30.54
CA ALA A 620 29.60 20.20 -29.65
C ALA A 620 30.34 21.33 -30.39
N ILE A 621 29.77 22.54 -30.42
CA ILE A 621 30.41 23.72 -30.99
C ILE A 621 31.26 24.38 -29.91
N VAL A 622 32.56 24.57 -30.20
CA VAL A 622 33.51 25.19 -29.27
C VAL A 622 34.15 26.43 -29.86
N ASP A 623 34.54 27.39 -29.03
CA ASP A 623 35.26 28.60 -29.40
C ASP A 623 36.78 28.34 -29.58
N ALA A 624 37.57 29.41 -29.74
CA ALA A 624 39.03 29.33 -29.87
C ALA A 624 39.73 28.82 -28.59
N ASN A 625 39.07 28.91 -27.43
CA ASN A 625 39.57 28.47 -26.13
C ASN A 625 39.03 27.09 -25.71
N ASP A 626 38.43 26.33 -26.63
CA ASP A 626 37.75 25.07 -26.42
C ASP A 626 36.52 25.16 -25.46
N ALA A 627 35.97 26.36 -25.29
CA ALA A 627 34.77 26.55 -24.49
C ALA A 627 33.49 26.27 -25.31
N LEU A 628 32.53 25.52 -24.72
CA LEU A 628 31.24 25.19 -25.32
C LEU A 628 30.44 26.44 -25.64
N VAL A 629 30.04 26.60 -26.89
CA VAL A 629 29.20 27.71 -27.38
C VAL A 629 27.81 27.23 -27.74
N GLY A 630 27.65 25.99 -28.16
CA GLY A 630 26.37 25.42 -28.57
C GLY A 630 26.50 23.99 -29.05
N ALA A 631 25.43 23.47 -29.64
CA ALA A 631 25.40 22.14 -30.28
C ALA A 631 24.88 22.26 -31.71
N LEU A 632 25.27 21.29 -32.53
CA LEU A 632 24.93 21.18 -33.95
C LEU A 632 24.46 19.74 -34.23
N SER A 633 23.35 19.60 -34.90
CA SER A 633 22.88 18.29 -35.42
C SER A 633 23.22 18.13 -36.91
N ILE A 634 23.25 16.87 -37.38
CA ILE A 634 23.38 16.59 -38.83
C ILE A 634 22.22 17.24 -39.60
N VAL A 635 21.04 17.31 -39.01
CA VAL A 635 19.86 17.91 -39.64
C VAL A 635 20.05 19.43 -39.84
N ASP A 636 20.67 20.14 -38.88
CA ASP A 636 20.96 21.56 -39.03
C ASP A 636 21.92 21.82 -40.18
N VAL A 637 22.94 20.97 -40.34
CA VAL A 637 23.89 21.03 -41.47
C VAL A 637 23.19 20.77 -42.81
N GLN A 638 22.33 19.75 -42.87
CA GLN A 638 21.57 19.45 -44.07
C GLN A 638 20.65 20.59 -44.50
N HIS A 639 19.94 21.18 -43.54
CA HIS A 639 19.07 22.34 -43.82
C HIS A 639 19.86 23.56 -44.28
N ALA A 640 21.04 23.79 -43.72
CA ALA A 640 21.85 24.93 -44.11
C ALA A 640 22.50 24.76 -45.51
N LEU A 641 22.70 23.55 -45.97
CA LEU A 641 23.28 23.23 -47.26
C LEU A 641 22.28 23.26 -48.41
N VAL A 642 20.98 23.38 -48.13
CA VAL A 642 19.92 23.49 -49.19
C VAL A 642 20.12 24.74 -50.05
N ASP A 643 20.67 25.83 -49.48
CA ASP A 643 21.05 27.04 -50.18
C ASP A 643 22.58 27.21 -50.23
N PRO A 644 23.26 26.83 -51.34
CA PRO A 644 24.71 26.90 -51.42
C PRO A 644 25.30 28.30 -51.29
N VAL A 645 24.60 29.33 -51.75
CA VAL A 645 25.05 30.73 -51.69
C VAL A 645 25.05 31.22 -50.24
N ARG A 646 24.10 30.79 -49.47
CA ARG A 646 23.99 31.09 -48.05
C ARG A 646 24.99 30.24 -47.23
N ALA A 647 25.16 28.98 -47.57
CA ALA A 647 26.09 28.06 -46.88
C ALA A 647 27.56 28.52 -46.96
N GLU A 648 27.97 29.21 -48.05
CA GLU A 648 29.32 29.78 -48.19
C GLU A 648 29.63 30.91 -47.20
N LYS A 649 28.58 31.61 -46.73
CA LYS A 649 28.71 32.76 -45.84
C LYS A 649 28.50 32.42 -44.34
N LEU A 650 27.87 31.28 -44.06
CA LEU A 650 27.56 30.88 -42.72
C LEU A 650 28.68 30.03 -42.09
N VAL A 651 28.87 30.19 -40.77
CA VAL A 651 29.76 29.38 -39.97
C VAL A 651 28.97 28.47 -39.01
N ALA A 652 29.61 27.45 -38.41
CA ALA A 652 28.97 26.47 -37.53
C ALA A 652 28.17 27.13 -36.38
N ARG A 653 28.66 28.24 -35.86
CA ARG A 653 27.99 29.01 -34.82
C ARG A 653 26.63 29.57 -35.28
N ASP A 654 26.49 29.91 -36.56
CA ASP A 654 25.30 30.59 -37.07
C ASP A 654 24.13 29.64 -37.29
N ILE A 655 24.41 28.33 -37.45
CA ILE A 655 23.41 27.30 -37.64
C ILE A 655 23.21 26.40 -36.42
N GLY A 656 24.13 26.46 -35.46
CA GLY A 656 24.02 25.70 -34.22
C GLY A 656 23.09 26.33 -33.19
N THR A 657 22.57 25.51 -32.31
CA THR A 657 21.72 25.92 -31.20
C THR A 657 22.60 26.33 -30.00
N SER A 658 22.44 27.56 -29.52
CA SER A 658 23.09 28.06 -28.31
C SER A 658 22.24 27.78 -27.05
N GLY A 659 22.88 27.71 -25.89
CA GLY A 659 22.18 27.50 -24.61
C GLY A 659 21.61 26.08 -24.43
N VAL A 660 22.25 25.08 -24.99
CA VAL A 660 21.86 23.67 -24.87
C VAL A 660 21.98 23.17 -23.43
N ALA A 661 21.06 22.28 -23.05
CA ALA A 661 21.11 21.67 -21.73
C ALA A 661 22.35 20.74 -21.64
N THR A 662 23.10 20.89 -20.55
CA THR A 662 24.29 20.09 -20.27
C THR A 662 24.16 19.33 -18.96
N VAL A 663 24.91 18.25 -18.81
CA VAL A 663 25.02 17.45 -17.59
C VAL A 663 26.48 17.35 -17.16
N SER A 664 26.68 17.09 -15.88
CA SER A 664 27.99 16.82 -15.29
C SER A 664 28.22 15.32 -15.16
N PRO A 665 29.45 14.81 -15.16
CA PRO A 665 29.77 13.41 -14.86
C PRO A 665 29.23 12.92 -13.53
N ASP A 666 29.02 13.81 -12.55
CA ASP A 666 28.48 13.50 -11.23
C ASP A 666 26.94 13.56 -11.15
N ASP A 667 26.26 14.01 -12.21
CA ASP A 667 24.81 13.96 -12.28
C ASP A 667 24.33 12.51 -12.42
N ASP A 668 23.13 12.20 -11.90
CA ASP A 668 22.52 10.89 -12.06
C ASP A 668 21.81 10.73 -13.42
N LEU A 669 21.61 9.47 -13.88
CA LEU A 669 20.96 9.21 -15.16
C LEU A 669 19.49 9.68 -15.21
N ALA A 670 18.79 9.78 -14.08
CA ALA A 670 17.42 10.31 -14.07
C ALA A 670 17.41 11.79 -14.42
N THR A 671 18.36 12.56 -13.86
CA THR A 671 18.57 13.98 -14.21
C THR A 671 18.98 14.14 -15.68
N ALA A 672 19.80 13.22 -16.21
CA ALA A 672 20.16 13.21 -17.62
C ALA A 672 18.95 12.98 -18.53
N VAL A 673 18.07 12.03 -18.21
CA VAL A 673 16.83 11.77 -18.97
C VAL A 673 15.89 12.98 -18.94
N GLU A 674 15.70 13.62 -17.78
CA GLU A 674 14.87 14.82 -17.67
C GLU A 674 15.40 15.96 -18.60
N LYS A 675 16.71 16.16 -18.64
CA LYS A 675 17.33 17.18 -19.49
C LYS A 675 17.31 16.80 -20.97
N LEU A 676 17.49 15.52 -21.29
CA LEU A 676 17.43 15.01 -22.67
C LEU A 676 16.01 15.21 -23.29
N ALA A 677 14.97 14.98 -22.48
CA ALA A 677 13.59 15.14 -22.92
C ALA A 677 13.18 16.60 -23.20
N LEU A 678 13.95 17.58 -22.74
CA LEU A 678 13.68 19.02 -22.90
C LEU A 678 14.34 19.64 -24.14
N GLN A 679 15.14 18.89 -24.91
CA GLN A 679 15.87 19.43 -26.04
C GLN A 679 15.68 18.56 -27.31
N PRO A 680 15.87 19.15 -28.51
CA PRO A 680 15.64 18.48 -29.79
C PRO A 680 16.81 17.56 -30.22
N PHE A 681 17.81 17.36 -29.39
CA PHE A 681 18.99 16.57 -29.68
C PHE A 681 18.88 15.16 -29.13
N GLU A 682 19.45 14.17 -29.83
CA GLU A 682 19.53 12.78 -29.38
C GLU A 682 20.60 12.54 -28.31
N HIS A 683 21.50 13.52 -28.13
CA HIS A 683 22.65 13.45 -27.22
C HIS A 683 22.69 14.65 -26.28
N LEU A 684 23.09 14.41 -25.03
CA LEU A 684 23.47 15.44 -24.07
C LEU A 684 24.97 15.66 -24.10
N ILE A 685 25.38 16.91 -24.08
CA ILE A 685 26.78 17.30 -23.91
C ILE A 685 27.10 17.25 -22.42
N VAL A 686 28.16 16.51 -22.07
CA VAL A 686 28.67 16.41 -20.71
C VAL A 686 29.80 17.41 -20.51
N VAL A 687 29.66 18.24 -19.48
CA VAL A 687 30.64 19.29 -19.16
C VAL A 687 31.26 19.06 -17.79
N GLU A 688 32.47 19.56 -17.59
CA GLU A 688 33.16 19.45 -16.32
C GLU A 688 32.41 20.24 -15.23
N LYS A 689 32.22 19.65 -14.04
CA LYS A 689 31.49 20.28 -12.93
C LYS A 689 32.11 21.60 -12.46
N SER A 690 33.46 21.67 -12.50
CA SER A 690 34.21 22.86 -12.14
C SER A 690 34.21 23.96 -13.20
N ASN A 691 33.93 23.57 -14.49
CA ASN A 691 33.91 24.47 -15.63
C ASN A 691 32.81 24.05 -16.61
N ALA A 692 31.67 24.71 -16.51
CA ALA A 692 30.48 24.42 -17.31
C ALA A 692 30.63 24.66 -18.83
N THR A 693 31.79 25.18 -19.27
CA THR A 693 32.09 25.37 -20.68
C THR A 693 33.07 24.33 -21.23
N LYS A 694 33.69 23.53 -20.38
CA LYS A 694 34.62 22.48 -20.83
C LYS A 694 33.89 21.18 -21.10
N VAL A 695 33.87 20.78 -22.34
CA VAL A 695 33.25 19.52 -22.78
C VAL A 695 34.16 18.35 -22.38
N VAL A 696 33.56 17.33 -21.73
CA VAL A 696 34.26 16.13 -21.26
C VAL A 696 33.65 14.83 -21.74
N GLY A 697 32.44 14.85 -22.32
CA GLY A 697 31.77 13.65 -22.80
C GLY A 697 30.50 13.94 -23.57
N LEU A 698 29.93 12.87 -24.13
CA LEU A 698 28.65 12.83 -24.84
C LEU A 698 27.83 11.66 -24.28
N LEU A 699 26.55 11.87 -24.11
CA LEU A 699 25.63 10.87 -23.55
C LEU A 699 24.37 10.74 -24.43
N SER A 700 24.15 9.57 -25.00
CA SER A 700 22.95 9.26 -25.79
C SER A 700 21.86 8.54 -24.99
N ALA A 701 20.63 8.55 -25.51
CA ALA A 701 19.54 7.75 -24.94
C ALA A 701 19.88 6.25 -24.92
N GLN A 702 20.62 5.74 -25.91
CA GLN A 702 21.05 4.35 -25.98
C GLN A 702 22.08 4.01 -24.90
N ASP A 703 23.03 4.90 -24.62
CA ASP A 703 24.04 4.73 -23.58
C ASP A 703 23.37 4.70 -22.19
N ILE A 704 22.38 5.58 -21.96
CA ILE A 704 21.57 5.61 -20.74
C ILE A 704 20.83 4.27 -20.59
N LEU A 705 20.16 3.78 -21.63
CA LEU A 705 19.38 2.55 -21.57
C LEU A 705 20.26 1.32 -21.34
N ALA A 706 21.38 1.21 -22.05
CA ALA A 706 22.33 0.11 -21.89
C ALA A 706 22.85 0.04 -20.45
N ARG A 707 23.24 1.19 -19.88
CA ARG A 707 23.76 1.25 -18.52
C ARG A 707 22.69 1.02 -17.46
N TYR A 708 21.49 1.47 -17.71
CA TYR A 708 20.32 1.16 -16.87
C TYR A 708 20.02 -0.34 -16.82
N GLN A 709 20.06 -1.03 -17.98
CA GLN A 709 19.89 -2.48 -18.05
C GLN A 709 21.00 -3.21 -17.27
N ASP A 710 22.26 -2.79 -17.41
CA ASP A 710 23.37 -3.33 -16.65
C ASP A 710 23.19 -3.14 -15.14
N ALA A 711 22.70 -1.98 -14.73
CA ALA A 711 22.43 -1.68 -13.32
C ALA A 711 21.27 -2.53 -12.78
N LEU A 712 20.23 -2.80 -13.56
CA LEU A 712 19.15 -3.73 -13.23
C LEU A 712 19.68 -5.17 -13.06
N LYS A 713 20.56 -5.63 -13.95
CA LYS A 713 21.21 -6.94 -13.84
C LYS A 713 22.02 -7.08 -12.57
N ARG A 714 22.85 -6.09 -12.24
CA ARG A 714 23.66 -6.07 -11.00
C ARG A 714 22.79 -6.01 -9.75
N ALA A 715 21.61 -5.40 -9.83
CA ALA A 715 20.64 -5.36 -8.73
C ALA A 715 19.85 -6.69 -8.56
N GLY A 716 20.14 -7.73 -9.36
CA GLY A 716 19.46 -9.02 -9.33
C GLY A 716 18.04 -8.99 -9.90
N LEU A 717 17.78 -8.08 -10.85
CA LEU A 717 16.50 -7.85 -11.50
C LEU A 717 16.47 -8.46 -12.92
N GLU A 718 17.26 -9.50 -13.15
CA GLU A 718 17.22 -10.26 -14.41
C GLU A 718 15.86 -10.95 -14.55
N GLY A 719 15.15 -10.67 -15.63
CA GLY A 719 13.88 -11.31 -15.98
C GLY A 719 12.69 -10.38 -16.15
N LEU A 720 12.88 -9.06 -16.10
CA LEU A 720 11.84 -8.06 -16.40
C LEU A 720 11.90 -7.62 -17.89
N GLU A 721 12.39 -8.49 -18.77
CA GLU A 721 12.25 -8.31 -20.20
C GLU A 721 10.83 -8.70 -20.61
N GLY A 722 9.93 -7.74 -20.67
CA GLY A 722 8.62 -8.03 -21.21
C GLY A 722 7.50 -7.08 -20.82
N GLU A 723 7.67 -5.81 -21.03
CA GLU A 723 6.65 -4.89 -21.56
C GLU A 723 7.32 -3.52 -21.70
N PRO A 724 7.43 -2.95 -22.90
CA PRO A 724 7.93 -1.61 -23.07
C PRO A 724 6.98 -0.64 -22.34
N LEU A 725 7.56 0.30 -21.58
CA LEU A 725 6.85 1.44 -20.96
C LEU A 725 6.37 2.44 -22.02
N THR A 726 5.90 1.97 -23.14
CA THR A 726 5.21 2.76 -24.14
C THR A 726 3.73 2.46 -24.01
N GLY A 727 3.02 3.37 -23.35
CA GLY A 727 1.57 3.48 -23.44
C GLY A 727 1.13 3.88 -24.86
N GLU A 728 1.56 3.12 -25.85
CA GLU A 728 1.09 3.17 -27.24
C GLU A 728 0.76 1.74 -27.68
N SER A 729 -0.40 1.29 -27.27
CA SER A 729 -1.07 0.21 -27.97
C SER A 729 -2.56 0.49 -28.01
N GLU A 730 -3.05 0.51 -29.20
CA GLU A 730 -4.44 0.62 -29.64
C GLU A 730 -4.93 2.03 -30.01
N LEU A 731 -4.28 2.65 -30.99
CA LEU A 731 -4.94 3.59 -31.91
C LEU A 731 -4.11 3.76 -33.19
N THR A 732 -4.00 2.71 -34.01
CA THR A 732 -3.81 2.87 -35.47
C THR A 732 -4.06 1.53 -36.17
N GLY A 733 -5.32 1.20 -36.34
CA GLY A 733 -5.73 0.40 -37.50
C GLY A 733 -5.72 1.34 -38.71
N PRO A 734 -5.25 0.90 -39.90
CA PRO A 734 -5.35 1.72 -41.09
C PRO A 734 -6.82 1.99 -41.43
N PRO A 735 -7.19 3.20 -41.91
CA PRO A 735 -8.56 3.50 -42.31
C PRO A 735 -8.98 2.57 -43.46
N GLU A 736 -10.11 1.87 -43.28
CA GLU A 736 -10.74 1.13 -44.40
C GLU A 736 -11.09 2.11 -45.55
N PRO A 737 -10.87 1.70 -46.79
CA PRO A 737 -11.23 2.51 -47.95
C PRO A 737 -12.76 2.61 -48.06
N VAL A 738 -13.25 3.83 -48.07
CA VAL A 738 -14.66 4.18 -48.35
C VAL A 738 -14.99 3.63 -49.74
N ARG A 739 -15.84 2.61 -49.81
CA ARG A 739 -16.52 2.21 -51.05
C ARG A 739 -17.68 3.16 -51.28
N GLY A 740 -17.69 3.72 -52.50
CA GLY A 740 -18.67 4.64 -53.05
C GLY A 740 -20.08 4.04 -53.25
#